data_76e3a7e9616a85a868a8b4ccc1e2a48b
#
_entry.id   76e3a7e9616a85a868a8b4ccc1e2a48b
#
_cell.length_a   1.000
_cell.length_b   1.000
_cell.length_c   1.000
_cell.angle_alpha   90.00
_cell.angle_beta   90.00
_cell.angle_gamma   90.00
#
_symmetry.space_group_name_H-M   'P 1'
#
loop_
_entity.id
_entity.type
_entity.pdbx_description
1 polymer ?
#
loop_
_entity_poly.entity_id
_entity_poly.type
_entity_poly.pdbx_seq_one_letter_code
_entity_poly.pdbx_strand_id
1 'polypeptide(L)'
;MADTTPQSDSMTVLFQLESFDTAAPVNPADEELAKRRFMTLMVTADRSPHGNTGLVLQAHNTSNERFAVKVLADNTLMRALGTNTPSRTADESAMHLANTAALFEEYRSLCRVSHLRGFPHVYGYGTCQGEPLILMEWIEGTSLDKVTSMLPHDGEGVTCAATASVGCAVLGTLLSTQNLETPLVHRDLSPANIMFRTNELGIDEQVQALAFKPCLVDMGSSVPALGSDTLTQRADIWRYATPAYAAPEMLTRDIPNIAELRRSPAVDVYAIASILYELYSGHTPFRAARHQAHEVSSYYLLKTQNEPEPLVAHKGDDQAFADLIMSCLVTDQASRPSEREFYEGLLAFAPDLGESAVSTPGLSNQPINIDAGAHLKVDVAGDRARALLEQARRDTMTRRRFIIGSVVAVVAGLGAIGAATHGFGIPDYLDGIRGSLDDYTWDQLQEISLKIKAAETRSEAREIAKRYHLLDDNGHIPYPCTKRVTLTNGLQVGAQLVGIRHDELLDGTGKAGLTFMFDAGIAERDAAAQPLSAGWADCELREWLDGDGLKLLPNELRALIKSVKKISNNVGAARSASCLSELPATLWLPAMVELCGNQPPESFAEGFHYLADIYNGEGKEYQLFRELKVSPYSTNETLVRQWKGKDACWWERTASPDTSESEGTLYMNRVGYDGDVFSYATLASKPDKRTCVIPGFCI
;
A
#
# COMPACT_ATOMS: atom_id res chain seq x y z
N MET A 1 24.85 41.50 35.11
CA MET A 1 25.18 40.12 34.79
C MET A 1 24.47 39.81 33.49
N ALA A 2 25.24 39.63 32.44
CA ALA A 2 24.73 39.50 31.12
C ALA A 2 24.05 38.12 30.95
N ASP A 3 22.83 38.19 30.43
CA ASP A 3 22.03 37.04 30.06
C ASP A 3 22.61 36.46 28.76
N THR A 4 23.32 35.36 28.83
CA THR A 4 23.81 34.62 27.68
C THR A 4 22.82 33.48 27.35
N THR A 5 21.77 33.82 26.57
CA THR A 5 21.02 32.83 25.81
C THR A 5 21.99 32.13 24.83
N PRO A 6 22.00 30.82 24.75
CA PRO A 6 22.80 30.12 23.74
C PRO A 6 22.20 30.42 22.37
N GLN A 7 22.97 31.10 21.51
CA GLN A 7 22.71 31.16 20.08
C GLN A 7 22.69 29.75 19.54
N SER A 8 21.56 29.29 18.98
CA SER A 8 21.48 28.08 18.17
C SER A 8 22.33 28.33 16.93
N ASP A 9 23.39 27.52 16.73
CA ASP A 9 24.16 27.48 15.50
C ASP A 9 23.26 26.95 14.36
N SER A 10 22.45 27.84 13.76
CA SER A 10 21.73 27.51 12.54
C SER A 10 22.71 27.58 11.36
N MET A 11 22.95 26.45 10.75
CA MET A 11 23.80 26.36 9.55
C MET A 11 22.95 26.69 8.31
N THR A 12 23.34 27.74 7.56
CA THR A 12 22.71 28.03 6.27
C THR A 12 23.49 27.34 5.15
N VAL A 13 22.79 26.56 4.32
CA VAL A 13 23.37 25.77 3.23
C VAL A 13 22.75 26.22 1.91
N LEU A 14 23.57 26.33 0.87
CA LEU A 14 23.14 26.67 -0.47
C LEU A 14 22.70 25.39 -1.22
N PHE A 15 21.43 25.30 -1.57
CA PHE A 15 20.88 24.27 -2.49
C PHE A 15 20.88 24.82 -3.91
N GLN A 16 21.69 24.22 -4.77
CA GLN A 16 21.66 24.45 -6.20
C GLN A 16 20.93 23.26 -6.84
N LEU A 17 19.69 23.48 -7.28
CA LEU A 17 18.89 22.41 -7.87
C LEU A 17 19.43 22.04 -9.24
N GLU A 18 19.48 20.74 -9.54
CA GLU A 18 19.87 20.16 -10.82
C GLU A 18 18.67 20.08 -11.76
N SER A 19 17.49 19.80 -11.19
CA SER A 19 16.21 19.79 -11.88
C SER A 19 15.13 20.38 -11.00
N PHE A 20 14.09 20.94 -11.63
CA PHE A 20 12.88 21.39 -10.95
C PHE A 20 11.68 21.32 -11.90
N ASP A 21 10.67 20.53 -11.50
CA ASP A 21 9.40 20.38 -12.20
C ASP A 21 8.31 21.08 -11.41
N THR A 22 7.63 22.05 -12.02
CA THR A 22 6.54 22.81 -11.37
C THR A 22 5.30 21.96 -11.20
N ALA A 23 4.66 22.05 -10.03
CA ALA A 23 3.44 21.29 -9.70
C ALA A 23 2.24 21.71 -10.57
N ALA A 24 2.16 22.98 -10.96
CA ALA A 24 1.13 23.49 -11.84
C ALA A 24 1.69 23.70 -13.26
N PRO A 25 0.89 23.49 -14.31
CA PRO A 25 1.28 23.83 -15.67
C PRO A 25 1.58 25.33 -15.76
N VAL A 26 2.76 25.65 -16.29
CA VAL A 26 3.17 27.02 -16.52
C VAL A 26 3.14 27.26 -18.04
N ASN A 27 2.78 28.46 -18.47
CA ASN A 27 2.88 28.81 -19.88
C ASN A 27 4.33 28.59 -20.34
N PRO A 28 4.58 27.91 -21.48
CA PRO A 28 5.94 27.65 -21.96
C PRO A 28 6.84 28.89 -22.03
N ALA A 29 6.26 30.08 -22.25
CA ALA A 29 7.00 31.34 -22.23
C ALA A 29 7.50 31.73 -20.84
N ASP A 30 6.81 31.29 -19.77
CA ASP A 30 7.12 31.63 -18.39
C ASP A 30 7.81 30.48 -17.63
N GLU A 31 7.90 29.30 -18.25
CA GLU A 31 8.46 28.07 -17.62
C GLU A 31 9.91 28.29 -17.17
N GLU A 32 10.73 28.91 -18.02
CA GLU A 32 12.12 29.25 -17.68
C GLU A 32 12.23 30.25 -16.55
N LEU A 33 11.33 31.24 -16.50
CA LEU A 33 11.30 32.22 -15.42
C LEU A 33 10.86 31.57 -14.10
N ALA A 34 9.83 30.72 -14.15
CA ALA A 34 9.36 29.96 -13.00
C ALA A 34 10.45 29.02 -12.45
N LYS A 35 11.15 28.28 -13.32
CA LYS A 35 12.28 27.45 -12.93
C LYS A 35 13.38 28.25 -12.25
N ARG A 36 13.80 29.39 -12.82
CA ARG A 36 14.85 30.25 -12.24
C ARG A 36 14.52 30.73 -10.83
N ARG A 37 13.23 30.95 -10.51
CA ARG A 37 12.77 31.35 -9.17
C ARG A 37 13.15 30.33 -8.11
N PHE A 38 13.25 29.04 -8.44
CA PHE A 38 13.42 27.95 -7.52
C PHE A 38 14.78 27.25 -7.58
N MET A 39 15.61 27.52 -8.63
CA MET A 39 16.86 26.77 -8.85
C MET A 39 17.94 27.02 -7.80
N THR A 40 17.89 28.14 -7.07
CA THR A 40 18.88 28.47 -6.04
C THR A 40 18.17 28.85 -4.75
N LEU A 41 18.36 28.04 -3.71
CA LEU A 41 17.71 28.21 -2.42
C LEU A 41 18.77 28.25 -1.31
N MET A 42 18.63 29.19 -0.39
CA MET A 42 19.36 29.20 0.87
C MET A 42 18.51 28.51 1.93
N VAL A 43 18.97 27.37 2.41
CA VAL A 43 18.24 26.51 3.34
C VAL A 43 18.83 26.65 4.72
N THR A 44 17.99 26.91 5.70
CA THR A 44 18.37 26.98 7.11
C THR A 44 18.12 25.62 7.73
N ALA A 45 19.20 24.94 8.12
CA ALA A 45 19.13 23.68 8.84
C ALA A 45 19.04 23.98 10.34
N ASP A 46 17.85 23.92 10.90
CA ASP A 46 17.66 23.81 12.34
C ASP A 46 17.74 22.33 12.73
N ARG A 47 18.47 22.01 13.81
CA ARG A 47 18.76 20.62 14.21
C ARG A 47 17.57 19.88 14.83
N SER A 48 16.37 20.42 14.77
CA SER A 48 15.16 19.76 15.29
C SER A 48 14.53 18.88 14.24
N PRO A 49 14.63 17.55 14.32
CA PRO A 49 13.93 16.65 13.42
C PRO A 49 12.42 16.70 13.71
N HIS A 50 11.64 17.14 12.77
CA HIS A 50 10.19 17.08 12.83
C HIS A 50 9.69 16.17 11.69
N GLY A 51 9.15 15.01 12.03
CA GLY A 51 8.50 14.08 11.14
C GLY A 51 9.24 12.76 10.92
N ASN A 52 8.48 11.68 10.74
CA ASN A 52 9.00 10.30 10.59
C ASN A 52 9.48 9.97 9.17
N THR A 53 9.11 10.74 8.16
CA THR A 53 9.34 10.43 6.74
C THR A 53 10.27 11.38 6.01
N GLY A 54 10.37 12.62 6.49
CA GLY A 54 11.18 13.65 5.87
C GLY A 54 11.50 14.77 6.84
N LEU A 55 12.57 15.48 6.54
CA LEU A 55 12.95 16.68 7.24
C LEU A 55 12.41 17.89 6.46
N VAL A 56 11.61 18.72 7.11
CA VAL A 56 11.12 19.99 6.53
C VAL A 56 12.02 21.12 6.99
N LEU A 57 12.63 21.79 6.03
CA LEU A 57 13.59 22.87 6.25
C LEU A 57 13.03 24.19 5.73
N GLN A 58 13.33 25.28 6.43
CA GLN A 58 13.04 26.61 5.92
C GLN A 58 14.06 26.99 4.83
N ALA A 59 13.56 27.51 3.72
CA ALA A 59 14.39 28.00 2.64
C ALA A 59 13.92 29.38 2.16
N HIS A 60 14.82 30.13 1.53
CA HIS A 60 14.48 31.35 0.81
C HIS A 60 15.29 31.42 -0.50
N ASN A 61 14.68 32.00 -1.51
CA ASN A 61 15.36 32.24 -2.79
C ASN A 61 16.15 33.54 -2.76
N THR A 62 16.79 33.89 -3.89
CA THR A 62 17.55 35.14 -4.06
C THR A 62 16.71 36.43 -3.92
N SER A 63 15.39 36.31 -4.04
CA SER A 63 14.43 37.40 -3.81
C SER A 63 13.89 37.45 -2.39
N ASN A 64 14.46 36.67 -1.46
CA ASN A 64 14.05 36.54 -0.06
C ASN A 64 12.60 36.02 0.13
N GLU A 65 12.06 35.33 -0.86
CA GLU A 65 10.79 34.63 -0.77
C GLU A 65 10.98 33.32 0.00
N ARG A 66 10.11 33.04 0.99
CA ARG A 66 10.23 31.89 1.89
C ARG A 66 9.49 30.66 1.38
N PHE A 67 10.12 29.50 1.58
CA PHE A 67 9.63 28.18 1.19
C PHE A 67 9.88 27.16 2.31
N ALA A 68 9.12 26.07 2.27
CA ALA A 68 9.45 24.85 2.96
C ALA A 68 10.05 23.87 1.94
N VAL A 69 11.19 23.29 2.27
CA VAL A 69 11.85 22.23 1.50
C VAL A 69 11.75 20.94 2.29
N LYS A 70 11.00 19.97 1.78
CA LYS A 70 10.97 18.62 2.38
C LYS A 70 11.99 17.73 1.68
N VAL A 71 12.91 17.18 2.46
CA VAL A 71 13.98 16.27 2.04
C VAL A 71 13.82 14.92 2.74
N LEU A 72 14.54 13.90 2.30
CA LEU A 72 14.47 12.58 2.92
C LEU A 72 14.92 12.58 4.38
N ALA A 73 14.29 11.75 5.20
CA ALA A 73 14.56 11.64 6.65
C ALA A 73 15.97 11.12 6.97
N ASP A 74 16.61 10.43 6.04
CA ASP A 74 17.97 9.91 6.20
C ASP A 74 19.06 10.99 6.17
N ASN A 75 18.69 12.27 6.04
CA ASN A 75 19.58 13.41 5.94
C ASN A 75 20.66 13.30 4.84
N THR A 76 20.40 12.49 3.80
CA THR A 76 21.39 12.21 2.77
C THR A 76 21.83 13.47 2.04
N LEU A 77 20.87 14.36 1.74
CA LEU A 77 21.18 15.64 1.12
C LEU A 77 22.05 16.53 2.03
N MET A 78 21.75 16.56 3.32
CA MET A 78 22.53 17.32 4.30
C MET A 78 23.96 16.76 4.44
N ARG A 79 24.13 15.44 4.38
CA ARG A 79 25.44 14.79 4.34
C ARG A 79 26.19 15.11 3.05
N ALA A 80 25.52 15.07 1.90
CA ALA A 80 26.13 15.36 0.60
C ALA A 80 26.65 16.82 0.51
N LEU A 81 25.97 17.74 1.15
CA LEU A 81 26.37 19.17 1.22
C LEU A 81 27.48 19.44 2.24
N GLY A 82 27.73 18.53 3.20
CA GLY A 82 28.66 18.70 4.33
C GLY A 82 30.02 17.99 4.21
N THR A 83 30.51 17.62 3.01
CA THR A 83 31.81 16.98 2.72
C THR A 83 32.00 15.50 3.08
N ASN A 84 32.63 14.72 2.17
CA ASN A 84 33.05 13.32 2.33
C ASN A 84 31.96 12.35 2.80
N THR A 85 30.98 12.11 1.95
CA THR A 85 30.04 11.00 2.14
C THR A 85 30.71 9.68 1.78
N PRO A 86 30.81 8.72 2.71
CA PRO A 86 31.10 7.33 2.33
C PRO A 86 29.97 6.82 1.41
N SER A 87 30.33 5.96 0.46
CA SER A 87 29.34 5.26 -0.36
C SER A 87 28.31 4.56 0.54
N ARG A 88 27.01 4.68 0.20
CA ARG A 88 25.93 3.99 0.91
C ARG A 88 26.19 2.48 0.93
N THR A 89 25.88 1.85 2.03
CA THR A 89 25.73 0.39 2.09
C THR A 89 24.52 -0.03 1.23
N ALA A 90 24.39 -1.31 0.92
CA ALA A 90 23.28 -1.83 0.12
C ALA A 90 21.92 -1.63 0.83
N ASP A 91 21.86 -1.85 2.14
CA ASP A 91 20.67 -1.63 2.97
C ASP A 91 20.25 -0.15 3.01
N GLU A 92 21.24 0.76 3.13
CA GLU A 92 20.99 2.20 3.04
C GLU A 92 20.47 2.59 1.66
N SER A 93 20.90 1.91 0.60
CA SER A 93 20.44 2.16 -0.78
C SER A 93 18.99 1.68 -0.98
N ALA A 94 18.63 0.51 -0.47
CA ALA A 94 17.27 -0.01 -0.52
C ALA A 94 16.30 0.87 0.30
N MET A 95 16.69 1.25 1.50
CA MET A 95 15.95 2.18 2.35
C MET A 95 15.77 3.53 1.68
N HIS A 96 16.82 4.07 1.07
CA HIS A 96 16.80 5.33 0.36
C HIS A 96 15.83 5.30 -0.84
N LEU A 97 15.82 4.20 -1.61
CA LEU A 97 14.90 4.03 -2.73
C LEU A 97 13.43 4.01 -2.25
N ALA A 98 13.16 3.29 -1.16
CA ALA A 98 11.84 3.26 -0.54
C ALA A 98 11.41 4.64 -0.03
N ASN A 99 12.30 5.37 0.63
CA ASN A 99 12.05 6.73 1.12
C ASN A 99 11.83 7.72 -0.05
N THR A 100 12.57 7.57 -1.15
CA THR A 100 12.38 8.36 -2.38
C THR A 100 11.00 8.12 -2.99
N ALA A 101 10.58 6.87 -3.08
CA ALA A 101 9.24 6.52 -3.56
C ALA A 101 8.14 7.11 -2.66
N ALA A 102 8.30 7.03 -1.34
CA ALA A 102 7.37 7.61 -0.38
C ALA A 102 7.28 9.14 -0.50
N LEU A 103 8.41 9.83 -0.63
CA LEU A 103 8.45 11.28 -0.85
C LEU A 103 7.71 11.68 -2.13
N PHE A 104 7.83 10.89 -3.18
CA PHE A 104 7.17 11.14 -4.44
C PHE A 104 5.64 10.94 -4.36
N GLU A 105 5.17 9.94 -3.62
CA GLU A 105 3.73 9.76 -3.38
C GLU A 105 3.16 10.87 -2.50
N GLU A 106 3.91 11.34 -1.52
CA GLU A 106 3.54 12.52 -0.74
C GLU A 106 3.40 13.76 -1.63
N TYR A 107 4.35 14.00 -2.52
CA TYR A 107 4.25 15.07 -3.52
C TYR A 107 2.96 14.98 -4.35
N ARG A 108 2.59 13.78 -4.80
CA ARG A 108 1.34 13.55 -5.53
C ARG A 108 0.10 13.85 -4.70
N SER A 109 0.11 13.43 -3.44
CA SER A 109 -0.99 13.71 -2.50
C SER A 109 -1.14 15.21 -2.25
N LEU A 110 -0.02 15.90 -2.01
CA LEU A 110 0.02 17.35 -1.85
C LEU A 110 -0.50 18.08 -3.08
N CYS A 111 -0.11 17.67 -4.30
CA CYS A 111 -0.59 18.28 -5.54
C CYS A 111 -2.12 18.22 -5.68
N ARG A 112 -2.77 17.17 -5.19
CA ARG A 112 -4.24 17.02 -5.24
C ARG A 112 -4.96 18.05 -4.38
N VAL A 113 -4.39 18.42 -3.25
CA VAL A 113 -5.01 19.34 -2.26
C VAL A 113 -4.40 20.73 -2.27
N SER A 114 -3.34 20.97 -3.03
CA SER A 114 -2.59 22.23 -3.08
C SER A 114 -3.42 23.48 -3.39
N HIS A 115 -4.59 23.32 -4.00
CA HIS A 115 -5.53 24.40 -4.29
C HIS A 115 -6.53 24.66 -3.15
N LEU A 116 -6.59 23.80 -2.13
CA LEU A 116 -7.46 23.94 -0.97
C LEU A 116 -6.76 24.74 0.14
N ARG A 117 -7.46 25.68 0.77
CA ARG A 117 -6.87 26.60 1.77
C ARG A 117 -6.33 25.91 3.01
N GLY A 118 -6.87 24.76 3.37
CA GLY A 118 -6.47 23.97 4.55
C GLY A 118 -5.24 23.08 4.34
N PHE A 119 -4.51 23.24 3.25
CA PHE A 119 -3.32 22.45 2.91
C PHE A 119 -2.19 23.35 2.40
N PRO A 120 -0.92 22.91 2.48
CA PRO A 120 0.20 23.67 1.93
C PRO A 120 0.09 23.77 0.40
N HIS A 121 0.41 24.94 -0.15
CA HIS A 121 0.60 25.08 -1.58
C HIS A 121 1.91 24.42 -2.01
N VAL A 122 1.88 23.62 -3.09
CA VAL A 122 3.06 22.94 -3.64
C VAL A 122 3.54 23.68 -4.88
N TYR A 123 4.82 24.05 -4.88
CA TYR A 123 5.44 24.70 -6.03
C TYR A 123 6.01 23.69 -7.03
N GLY A 124 6.58 22.61 -6.55
CA GLY A 124 7.16 21.59 -7.42
C GLY A 124 8.02 20.54 -6.71
N TYR A 125 8.64 19.73 -7.53
CA TYR A 125 9.56 18.66 -7.15
C TYR A 125 10.90 18.88 -7.85
N GLY A 126 12.00 18.64 -7.16
CA GLY A 126 13.32 18.85 -7.74
C GLY A 126 14.36 17.88 -7.21
N THR A 127 15.58 18.01 -7.73
CA THR A 127 16.75 17.27 -7.26
C THR A 127 17.90 18.20 -6.93
N CYS A 128 18.63 17.88 -5.88
CA CYS A 128 19.86 18.57 -5.47
C CYS A 128 20.90 17.51 -5.08
N GLN A 129 22.07 17.51 -5.70
CA GLN A 129 23.12 16.49 -5.51
C GLN A 129 22.61 15.06 -5.74
N GLY A 130 21.70 14.89 -6.73
CA GLY A 130 21.05 13.62 -7.01
C GLY A 130 19.94 13.22 -6.03
N GLU A 131 19.70 14.01 -4.96
CA GLU A 131 18.69 13.72 -3.93
C GLU A 131 17.38 14.45 -4.21
N PRO A 132 16.24 13.77 -4.05
CA PRO A 132 14.94 14.36 -4.30
C PRO A 132 14.49 15.31 -3.18
N LEU A 133 13.72 16.31 -3.56
CA LEU A 133 13.08 17.25 -2.62
C LEU A 133 11.73 17.73 -3.15
N ILE A 134 10.85 18.13 -2.20
CA ILE A 134 9.60 18.83 -2.49
C ILE A 134 9.75 20.29 -2.06
N LEU A 135 9.35 21.19 -2.94
CA LEU A 135 9.27 22.61 -2.63
C LEU A 135 7.81 23.02 -2.45
N MET A 136 7.49 23.56 -1.28
CA MET A 136 6.11 23.92 -0.92
C MET A 136 6.09 25.23 -0.11
N GLU A 137 4.91 25.71 0.16
CA GLU A 137 4.65 26.90 0.96
C GLU A 137 5.25 26.75 2.36
N TRP A 138 5.96 27.77 2.81
CA TRP A 138 6.29 27.91 4.23
C TRP A 138 5.06 28.42 4.98
N ILE A 139 4.51 27.60 5.88
CA ILE A 139 3.33 27.97 6.65
C ILE A 139 3.75 28.90 7.79
N GLU A 140 3.37 30.15 7.68
CA GLU A 140 3.45 31.07 8.83
C GLU A 140 2.36 30.67 9.82
N GLY A 141 2.76 30.09 10.93
CA GLY A 141 1.80 29.56 11.89
C GLY A 141 2.42 28.80 13.05
N THR A 142 1.55 28.29 13.88
CA THR A 142 1.92 27.54 15.09
C THR A 142 1.13 26.24 15.13
N SER A 143 1.78 25.13 15.47
CA SER A 143 1.15 23.82 15.56
C SER A 143 0.28 23.68 16.82
N LEU A 144 -0.74 22.81 16.75
CA LEU A 144 -1.73 22.62 17.82
C LEU A 144 -1.08 22.21 19.15
N ASP A 145 -0.01 21.39 19.13
CA ASP A 145 0.74 21.01 20.33
C ASP A 145 1.30 22.22 21.09
N LYS A 146 1.71 23.27 20.37
CA LYS A 146 2.19 24.53 20.96
C LYS A 146 1.06 25.46 21.35
N VAL A 147 -0.03 25.45 20.61
CA VAL A 147 -1.21 26.30 20.86
C VAL A 147 -2.02 25.80 22.06
N THR A 148 -1.96 24.51 22.38
CA THR A 148 -2.74 23.89 23.46
C THR A 148 -2.65 24.67 24.78
N SER A 149 -1.46 25.13 25.18
CA SER A 149 -1.26 25.91 26.40
C SER A 149 -1.86 27.32 26.38
N MET A 150 -2.21 27.82 25.19
CA MET A 150 -2.81 29.16 24.99
C MET A 150 -4.35 29.12 24.97
N LEU A 151 -4.92 27.89 24.76
CA LEU A 151 -6.37 27.69 24.71
C LEU A 151 -7.00 27.95 26.09
N PRO A 152 -8.28 28.36 26.15
CA PRO A 152 -9.00 28.45 27.42
C PRO A 152 -9.10 27.09 28.13
N HIS A 153 -8.68 27.00 29.38
CA HIS A 153 -8.70 25.77 30.19
C HIS A 153 -9.82 25.77 31.22
N ASP A 154 -10.31 24.56 31.56
CA ASP A 154 -11.19 24.31 32.70
C ASP A 154 -10.62 23.10 33.49
N GLY A 155 -9.90 23.37 34.55
CA GLY A 155 -9.10 22.35 35.24
C GLY A 155 -7.80 21.99 34.51
N GLU A 156 -7.56 20.70 34.31
CA GLU A 156 -6.36 20.20 33.60
C GLU A 156 -6.51 20.24 32.07
N GLY A 157 -7.74 20.31 31.54
CA GLY A 157 -8.02 20.26 30.11
C GLY A 157 -8.52 21.58 29.54
N VAL A 158 -8.64 21.61 28.23
CA VAL A 158 -9.18 22.73 27.44
C VAL A 158 -10.70 22.75 27.57
N THR A 159 -11.33 23.94 27.57
CA THR A 159 -12.78 24.07 27.63
C THR A 159 -13.48 23.32 26.48
N CYS A 160 -14.72 22.87 26.72
CA CYS A 160 -15.57 22.20 25.73
C CYS A 160 -15.69 23.03 24.44
N ALA A 161 -16.01 24.32 24.57
CA ALA A 161 -16.16 25.22 23.41
C ALA A 161 -14.89 25.37 22.57
N ALA A 162 -13.72 25.51 23.21
CA ALA A 162 -12.46 25.62 22.48
C ALA A 162 -12.07 24.29 21.80
N THR A 163 -12.27 23.17 22.49
CA THR A 163 -12.00 21.83 21.95
C THR A 163 -12.92 21.55 20.75
N ALA A 164 -14.22 21.84 20.86
CA ALA A 164 -15.18 21.70 19.77
C ALA A 164 -14.81 22.59 18.56
N SER A 165 -14.40 23.85 18.81
CA SER A 165 -13.98 24.77 17.73
C SER A 165 -12.76 24.27 16.98
N VAL A 166 -11.75 23.73 17.66
CA VAL A 166 -10.58 23.06 17.03
C VAL A 166 -11.04 21.88 16.19
N GLY A 167 -11.90 21.03 16.74
CA GLY A 167 -12.45 19.86 16.02
C GLY A 167 -13.23 20.25 14.76
N CYS A 168 -14.11 21.27 14.86
CA CYS A 168 -14.84 21.80 13.71
C CYS A 168 -13.90 22.34 12.62
N ALA A 169 -12.86 23.09 13.00
CA ALA A 169 -11.92 23.64 12.05
C ALA A 169 -11.15 22.53 11.29
N VAL A 170 -10.67 21.52 11.99
CA VAL A 170 -9.92 20.38 11.40
C VAL A 170 -10.84 19.52 10.52
N LEU A 171 -12.01 19.12 11.02
CA LEU A 171 -12.98 18.33 10.25
C LEU A 171 -13.51 19.11 9.03
N GLY A 172 -13.76 20.41 9.15
CA GLY A 172 -14.14 21.27 8.04
C GLY A 172 -13.10 21.29 6.93
N THR A 173 -11.81 21.24 7.29
CA THR A 173 -10.70 21.13 6.33
C THR A 173 -10.71 19.78 5.61
N LEU A 174 -10.88 18.65 6.33
CA LEU A 174 -10.99 17.33 5.72
C LEU A 174 -12.23 17.23 4.82
N LEU A 175 -13.38 17.71 5.27
CA LEU A 175 -14.62 17.74 4.49
C LEU A 175 -14.47 18.52 3.18
N SER A 176 -13.57 19.53 3.11
CA SER A 176 -13.30 20.22 1.86
C SER A 176 -12.72 19.31 0.77
N THR A 177 -12.07 18.21 1.16
CA THR A 177 -11.52 17.22 0.22
C THR A 177 -12.61 16.34 -0.41
N GLN A 178 -13.81 16.29 0.17
CA GLN A 178 -14.93 15.51 -0.39
C GLN A 178 -15.42 16.05 -1.75
N ASN A 179 -15.06 17.28 -2.09
CA ASN A 179 -15.32 17.87 -3.41
C ASN A 179 -14.30 17.45 -4.48
N LEU A 180 -13.24 16.74 -4.10
CA LEU A 180 -12.28 16.16 -5.04
C LEU A 180 -12.92 14.96 -5.75
N GLU A 181 -12.42 14.63 -6.95
CA GLU A 181 -12.82 13.43 -7.69
C GLU A 181 -12.73 12.17 -6.81
N THR A 182 -11.76 12.14 -5.92
CA THR A 182 -11.61 11.12 -4.89
C THR A 182 -11.23 11.80 -3.58
N PRO A 183 -12.05 11.72 -2.52
CA PRO A 183 -11.73 12.25 -1.20
C PRO A 183 -10.40 11.72 -0.69
N LEU A 184 -9.72 12.53 0.12
CA LEU A 184 -8.44 12.18 0.69
C LEU A 184 -8.60 11.76 2.15
N VAL A 185 -7.85 10.73 2.56
CA VAL A 185 -7.69 10.28 3.95
C VAL A 185 -6.27 10.61 4.40
N HIS A 186 -6.12 11.36 5.50
CA HIS A 186 -4.81 11.86 5.97
C HIS A 186 -3.96 10.77 6.62
N ARG A 187 -4.55 9.97 7.51
CA ARG A 187 -3.99 8.78 8.17
C ARG A 187 -2.92 9.01 9.23
N ASP A 188 -2.38 10.21 9.36
CA ASP A 188 -1.41 10.58 10.40
C ASP A 188 -1.73 11.95 11.02
N LEU A 189 -2.97 12.13 11.46
CA LEU A 189 -3.34 13.30 12.21
C LEU A 189 -2.79 13.22 13.64
N SER A 190 -2.09 14.29 14.01
CA SER A 190 -1.53 14.49 15.35
C SER A 190 -1.49 16.00 15.64
N PRO A 191 -1.39 16.44 16.90
CA PRO A 191 -1.29 17.87 17.21
C PRO A 191 -0.14 18.59 16.50
N ALA A 192 0.97 17.90 16.21
CA ALA A 192 2.11 18.45 15.48
C ALA A 192 1.82 18.67 13.99
N ASN A 193 0.92 17.88 13.39
CA ASN A 193 0.57 17.93 11.96
C ASN A 193 -0.63 18.85 11.68
N ILE A 194 -1.17 19.52 12.70
CA ILE A 194 -2.22 20.53 12.59
C ILE A 194 -1.60 21.90 12.91
N MET A 195 -1.38 22.73 11.89
CA MET A 195 -0.86 24.08 12.05
C MET A 195 -1.99 25.09 11.93
N PHE A 196 -1.94 26.18 12.66
CA PHE A 196 -2.85 27.32 12.51
C PHE A 196 -2.11 28.46 11.80
N ARG A 197 -2.61 28.85 10.62
CA ARG A 197 -2.03 29.94 9.82
C ARG A 197 -2.20 31.28 10.52
N THR A 198 -1.15 32.09 10.57
CA THR A 198 -1.13 33.41 11.25
C THR A 198 -0.93 34.57 10.30
N ASN A 199 -0.96 34.35 8.99
CA ASN A 199 -0.77 35.38 7.99
C ASN A 199 -1.93 36.38 7.87
N GLU A 200 -3.15 35.99 8.24
CA GLU A 200 -4.34 36.85 8.19
C GLU A 200 -4.80 37.26 9.59
N LEU A 201 -4.73 36.37 10.57
CA LEU A 201 -5.16 36.52 11.94
C LEU A 201 -4.15 35.89 12.88
N GLY A 202 -3.63 36.66 13.83
CA GLY A 202 -2.64 36.19 14.80
C GLY A 202 -3.19 35.03 15.64
N ILE A 203 -2.31 34.22 16.20
CA ILE A 203 -2.74 33.04 16.97
C ILE A 203 -3.53 33.45 18.23
N ASP A 204 -3.12 34.53 18.91
CA ASP A 204 -3.83 35.03 20.08
C ASP A 204 -5.26 35.47 19.74
N GLU A 205 -5.45 36.10 18.58
CA GLU A 205 -6.76 36.52 18.08
C GLU A 205 -7.63 35.32 17.71
N GLN A 206 -7.04 34.28 17.09
CA GLN A 206 -7.75 33.03 16.78
C GLN A 206 -8.20 32.32 18.06
N VAL A 207 -7.34 32.26 19.07
CA VAL A 207 -7.64 31.68 20.39
C VAL A 207 -8.74 32.46 21.10
N GLN A 208 -8.65 33.78 21.09
CA GLN A 208 -9.64 34.64 21.73
C GLN A 208 -11.02 34.53 21.05
N ALA A 209 -11.04 34.44 19.72
CA ALA A 209 -12.26 34.31 18.94
C ALA A 209 -12.77 32.84 18.82
N LEU A 210 -11.99 31.85 19.23
CA LEU A 210 -12.17 30.43 18.96
C LEU A 210 -12.40 30.14 17.46
N ALA A 211 -11.77 30.92 16.59
CA ALA A 211 -11.92 30.89 15.13
C ALA A 211 -10.59 30.49 14.47
N PHE A 212 -10.38 29.20 14.35
CA PHE A 212 -9.11 28.62 13.92
C PHE A 212 -9.02 28.49 12.39
N LYS A 213 -7.82 28.74 11.83
CA LYS A 213 -7.49 28.57 10.41
C LYS A 213 -6.46 27.46 10.24
N PRO A 214 -6.89 26.18 10.28
CA PRO A 214 -5.95 25.08 10.23
C PRO A 214 -5.33 24.90 8.85
N CYS A 215 -4.11 24.37 8.86
CA CYS A 215 -3.41 23.83 7.72
C CYS A 215 -2.87 22.46 8.11
N LEU A 216 -3.38 21.42 7.45
CA LEU A 216 -2.94 20.05 7.68
C LEU A 216 -1.65 19.80 6.89
N VAL A 217 -0.61 19.43 7.60
CA VAL A 217 0.74 19.20 7.04
C VAL A 217 1.13 17.75 7.16
N ASP A 218 2.21 17.36 6.47
CA ASP A 218 2.74 15.97 6.44
C ASP A 218 1.77 14.97 5.81
N MET A 219 1.61 15.10 4.49
CA MET A 219 0.75 14.22 3.68
C MET A 219 1.40 12.88 3.31
N GLY A 220 2.52 12.51 3.95
CA GLY A 220 3.29 11.31 3.63
C GLY A 220 2.53 10.00 3.81
N SER A 221 1.51 10.00 4.67
CA SER A 221 0.62 8.85 4.92
C SER A 221 -0.70 8.90 4.17
N SER A 222 -1.01 10.01 3.51
CA SER A 222 -2.33 10.26 2.93
C SER A 222 -2.61 9.41 1.69
N VAL A 223 -3.87 9.02 1.52
CA VAL A 223 -4.32 8.20 0.39
C VAL A 223 -5.70 8.64 -0.10
N PRO A 224 -6.03 8.41 -1.40
CA PRO A 224 -7.39 8.53 -1.89
C PRO A 224 -8.33 7.51 -1.22
N ALA A 225 -9.52 7.91 -0.82
CA ALA A 225 -10.53 7.03 -0.23
C ALA A 225 -11.01 5.95 -1.23
N LEU A 226 -11.00 6.27 -2.53
CA LEU A 226 -11.33 5.36 -3.62
C LEU A 226 -10.17 5.36 -4.62
N GLY A 227 -9.71 4.18 -5.06
CA GLY A 227 -8.67 4.10 -6.09
C GLY A 227 -7.71 2.93 -5.90
N SER A 228 -6.81 2.74 -6.87
CA SER A 228 -5.73 1.74 -6.81
C SER A 228 -4.65 2.16 -5.79
N ASP A 229 -4.00 1.17 -5.20
CA ASP A 229 -2.95 1.36 -4.22
C ASP A 229 -1.82 2.27 -4.72
N THR A 230 -1.43 3.21 -3.87
CA THR A 230 -0.23 4.03 -4.06
C THR A 230 1.00 3.29 -3.54
N LEU A 231 2.20 3.70 -3.97
CA LEU A 231 3.46 3.12 -3.49
C LEU A 231 3.64 3.24 -1.97
N THR A 232 3.07 4.27 -1.34
CA THR A 232 3.06 4.46 0.12
C THR A 232 2.19 3.44 0.87
N GLN A 233 1.21 2.84 0.21
CA GLN A 233 0.46 1.71 0.77
C GLN A 233 1.29 0.44 0.79
N ARG A 234 2.33 0.38 -0.04
CA ARG A 234 3.24 -0.77 -0.21
C ARG A 234 4.43 -0.72 0.73
N ALA A 235 4.94 0.49 1.05
CA ALA A 235 6.05 0.67 1.98
C ALA A 235 5.53 0.76 3.42
N ASP A 236 6.26 0.21 4.35
CA ASP A 236 6.01 0.11 5.80
C ASP A 236 5.20 1.26 6.42
N ILE A 237 3.88 1.13 6.43
CA ILE A 237 2.92 2.06 7.01
C ILE A 237 3.18 2.30 8.53
N TRP A 238 3.91 1.39 9.17
CA TRP A 238 4.37 1.53 10.55
C TRP A 238 5.19 2.79 10.84
N ARG A 239 5.77 3.40 9.80
CA ARG A 239 6.60 4.58 9.94
C ARG A 239 5.82 5.88 10.01
N TYR A 240 4.52 5.86 9.67
CA TYR A 240 3.79 7.06 9.32
C TYR A 240 2.61 7.41 10.23
N ALA A 241 2.22 6.54 11.14
CA ALA A 241 1.15 6.85 12.08
C ALA A 241 1.73 7.15 13.46
N THR A 242 1.27 8.25 14.08
CA THR A 242 1.60 8.59 15.46
C THR A 242 0.78 7.70 16.41
N PRO A 243 1.38 6.67 17.05
CA PRO A 243 0.61 5.58 17.67
C PRO A 243 -0.38 6.02 18.74
N ALA A 244 -0.11 7.13 19.42
CA ALA A 244 -0.99 7.67 20.47
C ALA A 244 -2.37 8.02 19.91
N TYR A 245 -2.45 8.58 18.71
CA TYR A 245 -3.70 9.07 18.10
C TYR A 245 -4.26 8.10 17.05
N ALA A 246 -3.40 7.30 16.42
CA ALA A 246 -3.77 6.43 15.30
C ALA A 246 -4.88 5.42 15.66
N ALA A 247 -5.80 5.19 14.73
CA ALA A 247 -6.81 4.14 14.87
C ALA A 247 -6.18 2.74 14.94
N PRO A 248 -6.81 1.75 15.61
CA PRO A 248 -6.25 0.41 15.75
C PRO A 248 -5.84 -0.23 14.42
N GLU A 249 -6.65 -0.10 13.38
CA GLU A 249 -6.38 -0.61 12.03
C GLU A 249 -5.15 0.03 11.37
N MET A 250 -4.70 1.17 11.85
CA MET A 250 -3.45 1.79 11.41
C MET A 250 -2.21 1.16 12.07
N LEU A 251 -2.37 0.42 13.15
CA LEU A 251 -1.31 -0.11 14.00
C LEU A 251 -1.05 -1.61 13.82
N THR A 252 -1.67 -2.26 12.87
CA THR A 252 -1.47 -3.69 12.57
C THR A 252 -1.58 -3.97 11.09
N ARG A 253 -0.93 -5.05 10.65
CA ARG A 253 -1.08 -5.59 9.28
C ARG A 253 -1.86 -6.90 9.26
N ASP A 254 -2.22 -7.41 10.42
CA ASP A 254 -2.62 -8.78 10.64
C ASP A 254 -4.14 -8.98 10.68
N ILE A 255 -4.92 -8.04 10.12
CA ILE A 255 -6.37 -8.16 10.02
C ILE A 255 -6.84 -8.18 8.56
N PRO A 256 -7.89 -8.94 8.24
CA PRO A 256 -8.46 -8.99 6.89
C PRO A 256 -8.92 -7.61 6.41
N ASN A 257 -8.83 -7.37 5.10
CA ASN A 257 -9.27 -6.14 4.44
C ASN A 257 -8.59 -4.86 4.98
N ILE A 258 -7.38 -4.99 5.51
CA ILE A 258 -6.67 -3.88 6.16
C ILE A 258 -6.45 -2.71 5.20
N ALA A 259 -6.19 -2.96 3.92
CA ALA A 259 -6.00 -1.93 2.92
C ALA A 259 -7.27 -1.08 2.73
N GLU A 260 -8.45 -1.69 2.74
CA GLU A 260 -9.74 -1.01 2.66
C GLU A 260 -10.03 -0.23 3.95
N LEU A 261 -9.85 -0.87 5.11
CA LEU A 261 -10.05 -0.23 6.41
C LEU A 261 -9.22 1.04 6.56
N ARG A 262 -7.97 1.02 6.10
CA ARG A 262 -7.05 2.16 6.16
C ARG A 262 -7.35 3.26 5.14
N ARG A 263 -8.19 3.02 4.13
CA ARG A 263 -8.69 4.03 3.19
C ARG A 263 -9.97 4.70 3.64
N SER A 264 -10.57 4.22 4.70
CA SER A 264 -11.79 4.79 5.24
C SER A 264 -11.49 6.10 5.98
N PRO A 265 -12.24 7.18 5.74
CA PRO A 265 -12.16 8.42 6.54
C PRO A 265 -12.34 8.20 8.05
N ALA A 266 -12.94 7.07 8.45
CA ALA A 266 -13.10 6.71 9.85
C ALA A 266 -11.78 6.53 10.62
N VAL A 267 -10.62 6.39 9.93
CA VAL A 267 -9.30 6.42 10.60
C VAL A 267 -8.95 7.83 11.07
N ASP A 268 -9.32 8.86 10.28
CA ASP A 268 -9.10 10.26 10.63
C ASP A 268 -10.09 10.72 11.72
N VAL A 269 -11.34 10.23 11.68
CA VAL A 269 -12.33 10.44 12.75
C VAL A 269 -11.79 9.96 14.10
N TYR A 270 -11.24 8.75 14.17
CA TYR A 270 -10.62 8.22 15.40
C TYR A 270 -9.43 9.07 15.86
N ALA A 271 -8.55 9.49 14.93
CA ALA A 271 -7.39 10.29 15.26
C ALA A 271 -7.80 11.67 15.80
N ILE A 272 -8.76 12.34 15.17
CA ILE A 272 -9.29 13.62 15.64
C ILE A 272 -9.93 13.45 17.02
N ALA A 273 -10.76 12.42 17.21
CA ALA A 273 -11.38 12.16 18.51
C ALA A 273 -10.32 11.93 19.60
N SER A 274 -9.23 11.21 19.29
CA SER A 274 -8.10 11.04 20.22
C SER A 274 -7.43 12.36 20.59
N ILE A 275 -7.27 13.27 19.61
CA ILE A 275 -6.72 14.62 19.82
C ILE A 275 -7.67 15.46 20.69
N LEU A 276 -8.96 15.47 20.36
CA LEU A 276 -9.97 16.23 21.12
C LEU A 276 -10.14 15.67 22.55
N TYR A 277 -10.05 14.35 22.72
CA TYR A 277 -10.00 13.73 24.03
C TYR A 277 -8.84 14.27 24.87
N GLU A 278 -7.62 14.29 24.27
CA GLU A 278 -6.43 14.81 24.98
C GLU A 278 -6.53 16.30 25.28
N LEU A 279 -7.04 17.10 24.36
CA LEU A 279 -7.27 18.53 24.61
C LEU A 279 -8.22 18.74 25.80
N TYR A 280 -9.35 18.02 25.82
CA TYR A 280 -10.39 18.20 26.83
C TYR A 280 -10.00 17.61 28.20
N SER A 281 -9.33 16.46 28.25
CA SER A 281 -8.97 15.78 29.51
C SER A 281 -7.56 16.09 30.02
N GLY A 282 -6.68 16.67 29.20
CA GLY A 282 -5.26 16.86 29.50
C GLY A 282 -4.40 15.60 29.33
N HIS A 283 -4.96 14.47 28.86
CA HIS A 283 -4.22 13.22 28.65
C HIS A 283 -4.82 12.37 27.52
N THR A 284 -4.04 11.44 26.98
CA THR A 284 -4.49 10.53 25.92
C THR A 284 -5.51 9.49 26.41
N PRO A 285 -6.38 8.92 25.55
CA PRO A 285 -7.46 8.00 25.92
C PRO A 285 -7.04 6.71 26.66
N PHE A 286 -5.76 6.33 26.57
CA PHE A 286 -5.22 5.08 27.15
C PHE A 286 -4.05 5.37 28.12
N ARG A 287 -4.15 6.41 28.96
CA ARG A 287 -3.09 6.87 29.86
C ARG A 287 -2.59 5.78 30.80
N ALA A 288 -3.49 5.06 31.47
CA ALA A 288 -3.15 4.07 32.49
C ALA A 288 -2.35 2.88 31.92
N ALA A 289 -2.63 2.51 30.69
CA ALA A 289 -2.00 1.37 30.03
C ALA A 289 -0.77 1.76 29.16
N ARG A 290 -0.49 3.06 28.96
CA ARG A 290 0.61 3.58 28.14
C ARG A 290 2.00 3.09 28.59
N HIS A 291 2.20 2.83 29.88
CA HIS A 291 3.46 2.31 30.42
C HIS A 291 3.80 0.90 29.93
N GLN A 292 2.86 0.20 29.32
CA GLN A 292 3.02 -1.16 28.78
C GLN A 292 3.36 -1.16 27.27
N ALA A 293 3.23 -0.03 26.58
CA ALA A 293 3.41 0.07 25.14
C ALA A 293 4.73 0.77 24.81
N HIS A 294 5.72 -0.02 24.40
CA HIS A 294 7.03 0.49 23.94
C HIS A 294 7.21 0.41 22.43
N GLU A 295 6.38 -0.39 21.75
CA GLU A 295 6.41 -0.62 20.30
C GLU A 295 5.03 -0.38 19.69
N VAL A 296 4.96 -0.17 18.37
CA VAL A 296 3.71 0.07 17.64
C VAL A 296 2.72 -1.08 17.79
N SER A 297 3.21 -2.32 17.73
CA SER A 297 2.42 -3.53 17.97
C SER A 297 1.77 -3.58 19.36
N SER A 298 2.45 -3.04 20.36
CA SER A 298 1.92 -2.93 21.73
C SER A 298 0.75 -1.93 21.81
N TYR A 299 0.79 -0.84 21.01
CA TYR A 299 -0.34 0.10 20.92
C TYR A 299 -1.58 -0.52 20.25
N TYR A 300 -1.40 -1.40 19.27
CA TYR A 300 -2.52 -2.14 18.71
C TYR A 300 -3.23 -3.00 19.76
N LEU A 301 -2.46 -3.81 20.50
CA LEU A 301 -3.01 -4.64 21.58
C LEU A 301 -3.64 -3.77 22.66
N LEU A 302 -3.00 -2.67 23.03
CA LEU A 302 -3.52 -1.73 24.00
C LEU A 302 -4.92 -1.24 23.62
N LYS A 303 -5.11 -0.79 22.35
CA LYS A 303 -6.36 -0.21 21.85
C LYS A 303 -7.44 -1.24 21.53
N THR A 304 -7.08 -2.52 21.35
CA THR A 304 -8.05 -3.58 21.02
C THR A 304 -8.42 -4.45 22.20
N GLN A 305 -7.57 -4.49 23.26
CA GLN A 305 -7.81 -5.28 24.46
C GLN A 305 -8.31 -4.46 25.65
N ASN A 306 -8.21 -3.13 25.55
CA ASN A 306 -8.70 -2.22 26.56
C ASN A 306 -9.68 -1.22 25.93
N GLU A 307 -10.66 -0.80 26.70
CA GLU A 307 -11.48 0.34 26.35
C GLU A 307 -10.73 1.65 26.67
N PRO A 308 -10.97 2.76 25.92
CA PRO A 308 -10.46 4.06 26.30
C PRO A 308 -11.02 4.46 27.67
N GLU A 309 -10.23 5.20 28.45
CA GLU A 309 -10.71 5.71 29.75
C GLU A 309 -11.95 6.58 29.49
N PRO A 310 -13.02 6.44 30.32
CA PRO A 310 -14.23 7.26 30.15
C PRO A 310 -13.90 8.75 30.21
N LEU A 311 -14.31 9.51 29.22
CA LEU A 311 -14.14 10.96 29.23
C LEU A 311 -15.09 11.59 30.23
N VAL A 312 -14.54 12.21 31.27
CA VAL A 312 -15.34 12.84 32.33
C VAL A 312 -15.70 14.25 31.93
N ALA A 313 -16.99 14.57 31.88
CA ALA A 313 -17.48 15.91 31.58
C ALA A 313 -17.01 16.92 32.66
N HIS A 314 -16.46 18.05 32.25
CA HIS A 314 -16.07 19.11 33.17
C HIS A 314 -17.29 19.76 33.83
N LYS A 315 -18.38 19.86 33.09
CA LYS A 315 -19.69 20.38 33.53
C LYS A 315 -20.80 19.41 33.10
N GLY A 316 -21.93 19.41 33.81
CA GLY A 316 -23.03 18.54 33.48
C GLY A 316 -23.56 18.69 32.04
N ASP A 317 -23.46 19.89 31.48
CA ASP A 317 -23.89 20.19 30.10
C ASP A 317 -22.91 19.64 29.03
N ASP A 318 -21.68 19.26 29.43
CA ASP A 318 -20.66 18.72 28.52
C ASP A 318 -20.77 17.19 28.35
N GLN A 319 -21.74 16.52 28.99
CA GLN A 319 -21.84 15.06 28.90
C GLN A 319 -22.07 14.58 27.46
N ALA A 320 -22.94 15.24 26.73
CA ALA A 320 -23.18 14.90 25.31
C ALA A 320 -21.94 15.10 24.41
N PHE A 321 -21.10 16.08 24.74
CA PHE A 321 -19.81 16.27 24.07
C PHE A 321 -18.84 15.10 24.37
N ALA A 322 -18.73 14.71 25.64
CA ALA A 322 -17.91 13.57 26.03
C ALA A 322 -18.39 12.28 25.35
N ASP A 323 -19.68 12.02 25.35
CA ASP A 323 -20.29 10.85 24.71
C ASP A 323 -20.02 10.84 23.19
N LEU A 324 -20.08 12.00 22.52
CA LEU A 324 -19.76 12.13 21.09
C LEU A 324 -18.30 11.74 20.81
N ILE A 325 -17.35 12.27 21.57
CA ILE A 325 -15.93 11.91 21.41
C ILE A 325 -15.73 10.41 21.64
N MET A 326 -16.31 9.84 22.70
CA MET A 326 -16.19 8.43 23.04
C MET A 326 -16.77 7.52 21.94
N SER A 327 -17.86 7.94 21.28
CA SER A 327 -18.45 7.19 20.16
C SER A 327 -17.51 7.04 18.95
N CYS A 328 -16.56 7.96 18.78
CA CYS A 328 -15.56 7.90 17.71
C CYS A 328 -14.35 7.01 18.06
N LEU A 329 -14.13 6.70 19.34
CA LEU A 329 -12.97 5.94 19.82
C LEU A 329 -13.21 4.42 19.90
N VAL A 330 -14.30 3.94 19.31
CA VAL A 330 -14.63 2.52 19.27
C VAL A 330 -13.70 1.74 18.33
N THR A 331 -13.37 0.49 18.69
CA THR A 331 -12.48 -0.37 17.91
C THR A 331 -13.10 -0.75 16.56
N ASP A 332 -14.42 -1.04 16.54
CA ASP A 332 -15.13 -1.33 15.31
C ASP A 332 -15.29 -0.08 14.46
N GLN A 333 -14.59 -0.03 13.33
CA GLN A 333 -14.59 1.11 12.42
C GLN A 333 -15.97 1.46 11.88
N ALA A 334 -16.80 0.44 11.59
CA ALA A 334 -18.14 0.64 11.04
C ALA A 334 -19.14 1.26 12.03
N SER A 335 -18.83 1.20 13.32
CA SER A 335 -19.63 1.79 14.41
C SER A 335 -19.28 3.24 14.71
N ARG A 336 -18.21 3.79 14.10
CA ARG A 336 -17.81 5.20 14.27
C ARG A 336 -18.72 6.10 13.47
N PRO A 337 -19.04 7.32 13.97
CA PRO A 337 -19.67 8.36 13.16
C PRO A 337 -18.84 8.69 11.91
N SER A 338 -19.49 9.10 10.84
CA SER A 338 -18.80 9.68 9.68
C SER A 338 -18.16 11.03 10.04
N GLU A 339 -17.21 11.51 9.22
CA GLU A 339 -16.60 12.84 9.39
C GLU A 339 -17.68 13.94 9.48
N ARG A 340 -18.74 13.84 8.68
CA ARG A 340 -19.82 14.82 8.65
C ARG A 340 -20.67 14.75 9.91
N GLU A 341 -21.07 13.57 10.37
CA GLU A 341 -21.84 13.42 11.61
C GLU A 341 -21.05 13.91 12.81
N PHE A 342 -19.74 13.62 12.84
CA PHE A 342 -18.86 14.12 13.89
C PHE A 342 -18.75 15.65 13.86
N TYR A 343 -18.54 16.24 12.68
CA TYR A 343 -18.51 17.69 12.49
C TYR A 343 -19.81 18.36 12.96
N GLU A 344 -20.97 17.87 12.51
CA GLU A 344 -22.28 18.39 12.86
C GLU A 344 -22.56 18.25 14.37
N GLY A 345 -22.12 17.16 14.98
CA GLY A 345 -22.20 16.95 16.42
C GLY A 345 -21.38 17.97 17.21
N LEU A 346 -20.15 18.28 16.77
CA LEU A 346 -19.29 19.26 17.42
C LEU A 346 -19.79 20.71 17.29
N LEU A 347 -20.48 21.05 16.20
CA LEU A 347 -21.06 22.40 16.00
C LEU A 347 -22.01 22.80 17.12
N ALA A 348 -22.68 21.85 17.78
CA ALA A 348 -23.56 22.15 18.91
C ALA A 348 -22.84 22.72 20.13
N PHE A 349 -21.53 22.51 20.24
CA PHE A 349 -20.70 22.93 21.36
C PHE A 349 -19.73 24.06 21.00
N ALA A 350 -19.50 24.33 19.72
CA ALA A 350 -18.72 25.46 19.26
C ALA A 350 -19.53 26.76 19.41
N PRO A 351 -18.91 27.91 19.75
CA PRO A 351 -19.61 29.19 19.82
C PRO A 351 -20.15 29.56 18.44
N ASP A 352 -21.30 30.25 18.43
CA ASP A 352 -21.93 30.72 17.21
C ASP A 352 -21.06 31.85 16.60
N LEU A 353 -20.18 31.46 15.71
CA LEU A 353 -19.22 32.34 15.05
C LEU A 353 -19.89 33.12 13.92
N GLY A 354 -21.08 33.67 14.06
CA GLY A 354 -21.82 34.48 13.08
C GLY A 354 -21.38 34.24 11.60
N GLU A 355 -22.24 34.35 10.63
CA GLU A 355 -22.02 34.02 9.20
C GLU A 355 -20.71 34.58 8.55
N SER A 356 -19.99 35.49 9.23
CA SER A 356 -18.72 36.06 8.75
C SER A 356 -17.45 35.30 9.08
N ALA A 357 -17.48 34.33 9.99
CA ALA A 357 -16.26 33.57 10.41
C ALA A 357 -16.22 32.17 9.84
N VAL A 358 -17.33 31.58 9.53
CA VAL A 358 -17.45 30.31 8.79
C VAL A 358 -17.71 30.65 7.33
N SER A 359 -16.67 31.08 6.61
CA SER A 359 -16.62 30.76 5.20
C SER A 359 -16.46 29.26 5.11
N THR A 360 -17.54 28.52 5.37
CA THR A 360 -17.76 27.23 4.73
C THR A 360 -17.42 27.48 3.27
N PRO A 361 -16.42 26.81 2.66
CA PRO A 361 -16.26 26.88 1.22
C PRO A 361 -17.64 26.50 0.70
N GLY A 362 -18.34 27.48 0.09
CA GLY A 362 -19.74 27.33 -0.21
C GLY A 362 -19.96 25.98 -0.84
N LEU A 363 -20.85 25.19 -0.27
CA LEU A 363 -21.49 24.05 -0.92
C LEU A 363 -22.32 24.62 -2.07
N SER A 364 -21.63 25.22 -3.05
CA SER A 364 -22.17 25.49 -4.36
C SER A 364 -22.35 24.12 -5.00
N ASN A 365 -23.57 23.67 -5.11
CA ASN A 365 -24.00 22.50 -5.87
C ASN A 365 -23.75 22.65 -7.38
N GLN A 366 -22.84 23.48 -7.80
CA GLN A 366 -22.39 23.54 -9.19
C GLN A 366 -21.09 22.72 -9.29
N PRO A 367 -21.02 21.69 -10.13
CA PRO A 367 -19.78 21.02 -10.43
C PRO A 367 -18.83 22.07 -10.98
N ILE A 368 -17.69 22.25 -10.29
CA ILE A 368 -16.59 23.06 -10.82
C ILE A 368 -16.15 22.34 -12.09
N ASN A 369 -16.37 22.98 -13.22
CA ASN A 369 -15.92 22.51 -14.51
C ASN A 369 -14.39 22.53 -14.51
N ILE A 370 -13.76 21.38 -14.20
CA ILE A 370 -12.32 21.17 -14.22
C ILE A 370 -11.88 20.88 -15.67
N ASP A 371 -12.30 21.74 -16.60
CA ASP A 371 -11.80 21.74 -17.98
C ASP A 371 -10.68 22.77 -18.18
N ALA A 372 -9.94 23.05 -17.11
CA ALA A 372 -8.66 23.74 -17.18
C ALA A 372 -7.56 22.70 -17.05
N GLY A 373 -7.09 22.20 -18.19
CA GLY A 373 -6.06 21.16 -18.38
C GLY A 373 -4.84 21.23 -17.48
N ALA A 374 -5.01 20.74 -16.25
CA ALA A 374 -3.89 20.46 -15.36
C ALA A 374 -3.27 19.13 -15.77
N HIS A 375 -2.51 19.12 -16.84
CA HIS A 375 -1.58 18.03 -17.12
C HIS A 375 -0.38 18.18 -16.21
N LEU A 376 -0.39 17.50 -15.05
CA LEU A 376 0.81 17.33 -14.25
C LEU A 376 1.89 16.67 -15.12
N LYS A 377 2.94 17.38 -15.40
CA LYS A 377 4.18 16.79 -15.95
C LYS A 377 4.91 16.11 -14.78
N VAL A 378 4.60 14.85 -14.53
CA VAL A 378 5.32 14.04 -13.55
C VAL A 378 6.01 12.92 -14.29
N ASP A 379 7.30 12.81 -14.07
CA ASP A 379 8.25 11.78 -14.52
C ASP A 379 7.83 10.91 -15.73
N VAL A 380 8.43 11.22 -16.88
CA VAL A 380 8.13 10.61 -18.20
C VAL A 380 8.25 9.06 -18.19
N ALA A 381 9.01 8.46 -17.27
CA ALA A 381 9.15 7.01 -17.16
C ALA A 381 8.01 6.37 -16.35
N GLY A 382 7.63 6.97 -15.24
CA GLY A 382 6.50 6.51 -14.40
C GLY A 382 5.16 6.75 -15.09
N ASP A 383 5.02 7.90 -15.77
CA ASP A 383 3.78 8.22 -16.49
C ASP A 383 3.62 7.45 -17.80
N ARG A 384 4.72 7.08 -18.49
CA ARG A 384 4.66 6.13 -19.62
C ARG A 384 4.16 4.75 -19.17
N ALA A 385 4.62 4.25 -18.06
CA ALA A 385 4.16 2.97 -17.52
C ALA A 385 2.67 3.05 -17.09
N ARG A 386 2.25 4.17 -16.49
CA ARG A 386 0.83 4.41 -16.14
C ARG A 386 -0.04 4.67 -17.36
N ALA A 387 0.39 5.48 -18.30
CA ALA A 387 -0.35 5.71 -19.54
C ALA A 387 -0.57 4.42 -20.32
N LEU A 388 0.42 3.52 -20.35
CA LEU A 388 0.29 2.19 -20.94
C LEU A 388 -0.68 1.30 -20.15
N LEU A 389 -0.68 1.36 -18.81
CA LEU A 389 -1.64 0.64 -17.97
C LEU A 389 -3.06 1.21 -18.07
N GLU A 390 -3.22 2.53 -18.14
CA GLU A 390 -4.52 3.16 -18.35
C GLU A 390 -5.02 2.97 -19.79
N GLN A 391 -4.14 2.97 -20.75
CA GLN A 391 -4.48 2.68 -22.16
C GLN A 391 -4.92 1.22 -22.29
N ALA A 392 -4.23 0.28 -21.65
CA ALA A 392 -4.63 -1.12 -21.59
C ALA A 392 -5.97 -1.31 -20.86
N ARG A 393 -6.25 -0.54 -19.78
CA ARG A 393 -7.55 -0.51 -19.11
C ARG A 393 -8.66 0.09 -19.96
N ARG A 394 -8.39 1.17 -20.67
CA ARG A 394 -9.37 1.78 -21.62
C ARG A 394 -9.67 0.87 -22.79
N ASP A 395 -8.67 0.20 -23.34
CA ASP A 395 -8.84 -0.76 -24.43
C ASP A 395 -9.65 -1.98 -23.99
N THR A 396 -9.46 -2.48 -22.76
CA THR A 396 -10.28 -3.56 -22.19
C THR A 396 -11.71 -3.10 -21.89
N MET A 397 -11.92 -1.87 -21.42
CA MET A 397 -13.28 -1.32 -21.21
C MET A 397 -13.98 -1.02 -22.54
N THR A 398 -13.27 -0.55 -23.54
CA THR A 398 -13.82 -0.30 -24.89
C THR A 398 -14.16 -1.61 -25.58
N ARG A 399 -13.32 -2.64 -25.46
CA ARG A 399 -13.61 -4.00 -25.94
C ARG A 399 -14.81 -4.63 -25.23
N ARG A 400 -14.94 -4.47 -23.88
CA ARG A 400 -16.14 -4.94 -23.16
C ARG A 400 -17.42 -4.22 -23.58
N ARG A 401 -17.36 -2.91 -23.82
CA ARG A 401 -18.53 -2.15 -24.34
C ARG A 401 -18.85 -2.51 -25.79
N PHE A 402 -17.82 -2.81 -26.58
CA PHE A 402 -18.01 -3.27 -27.97
C PHE A 402 -18.61 -4.67 -28.04
N ILE A 403 -18.19 -5.60 -27.18
CA ILE A 403 -18.73 -6.96 -27.09
C ILE A 403 -20.18 -6.95 -26.59
N ILE A 404 -20.52 -6.12 -25.59
CA ILE A 404 -21.89 -5.97 -25.11
C ILE A 404 -22.78 -5.29 -26.17
N GLY A 405 -22.25 -4.31 -26.90
CA GLY A 405 -22.97 -3.64 -28.00
C GLY A 405 -23.19 -4.58 -29.20
N SER A 406 -22.25 -5.46 -29.53
CA SER A 406 -22.37 -6.37 -30.65
C SER A 406 -23.30 -7.57 -30.37
N VAL A 407 -23.41 -8.04 -29.12
CA VAL A 407 -24.37 -9.10 -28.75
C VAL A 407 -25.81 -8.60 -28.87
N VAL A 408 -26.09 -7.32 -28.56
CA VAL A 408 -27.43 -6.75 -28.73
C VAL A 408 -27.76 -6.49 -30.21
N ALA A 409 -26.76 -6.24 -31.07
CA ALA A 409 -26.94 -6.02 -32.50
C ALA A 409 -27.12 -7.32 -33.31
N VAL A 410 -26.55 -8.45 -32.85
CA VAL A 410 -26.65 -9.77 -33.52
C VAL A 410 -28.02 -10.42 -33.30
N VAL A 411 -28.74 -10.12 -32.22
CA VAL A 411 -30.10 -10.63 -32.01
C VAL A 411 -31.15 -9.88 -32.87
N ALA A 412 -30.82 -8.69 -33.37
CA ALA A 412 -31.73 -7.89 -34.18
C ALA A 412 -31.48 -8.00 -35.73
N GLY A 413 -30.44 -8.73 -36.17
CA GLY A 413 -29.94 -8.73 -37.56
C GLY A 413 -29.92 -10.06 -38.31
N LEU A 414 -30.60 -11.11 -37.83
CA LEU A 414 -30.72 -12.38 -38.56
C LEU A 414 -31.84 -12.32 -39.61
N GLY A 415 -31.65 -11.53 -40.67
CA GLY A 415 -32.50 -11.53 -41.83
C GLY A 415 -31.96 -10.64 -42.93
N ALA A 416 -31.12 -11.16 -43.76
CA ALA A 416 -30.56 -10.62 -45.02
C ALA A 416 -29.09 -10.23 -44.93
N ILE A 417 -28.25 -11.05 -45.49
CA ILE A 417 -27.33 -10.78 -46.59
C ILE A 417 -26.45 -12.01 -46.76
N GLY A 418 -26.79 -12.86 -47.72
CA GLY A 418 -25.86 -13.78 -48.34
C GLY A 418 -25.04 -13.02 -49.37
N ALA A 419 -23.84 -13.50 -49.57
CA ALA A 419 -22.95 -13.28 -50.67
C ALA A 419 -21.97 -12.09 -50.60
N ALA A 420 -20.75 -12.51 -50.68
CA ALA A 420 -19.51 -11.83 -51.09
C ALA A 420 -18.60 -11.39 -49.93
N THR A 421 -17.56 -12.13 -49.60
CA THR A 421 -16.24 -12.05 -50.19
C THR A 421 -15.20 -12.80 -49.38
N HIS A 422 -14.36 -13.50 -50.05
CA HIS A 422 -13.01 -13.93 -49.75
C HIS A 422 -12.38 -13.56 -48.40
N GLY A 423 -12.02 -14.60 -47.60
CA GLY A 423 -10.93 -14.48 -46.63
C GLY A 423 -11.31 -14.60 -45.15
N PHE A 424 -12.37 -15.29 -44.80
CA PHE A 424 -12.53 -15.76 -43.40
C PHE A 424 -12.09 -17.21 -43.35
N GLY A 425 -11.02 -17.44 -42.54
CA GLY A 425 -10.61 -18.75 -42.17
C GLY A 425 -11.79 -19.53 -41.55
N ILE A 426 -11.74 -20.83 -41.71
CA ILE A 426 -12.68 -21.76 -41.11
C ILE A 426 -12.90 -21.39 -39.62
N PRO A 427 -14.15 -21.28 -39.14
CA PRO A 427 -14.39 -20.87 -37.75
C PRO A 427 -13.59 -21.71 -36.77
N ASP A 428 -12.85 -21.06 -35.87
CA ASP A 428 -12.03 -21.67 -34.82
C ASP A 428 -12.78 -22.75 -33.97
N TYR A 429 -14.08 -22.78 -34.06
CA TYR A 429 -14.95 -23.76 -33.39
C TYR A 429 -14.75 -25.18 -33.86
N LEU A 430 -14.24 -25.40 -35.06
CA LEU A 430 -13.96 -26.77 -35.60
C LEU A 430 -12.63 -27.31 -35.11
N ASP A 431 -11.70 -26.44 -34.69
CA ASP A 431 -10.39 -26.81 -34.16
C ASP A 431 -10.38 -26.97 -32.62
N GLY A 432 -11.53 -26.85 -31.94
CA GLY A 432 -11.62 -26.92 -30.47
C GLY A 432 -11.08 -25.71 -29.73
N ILE A 433 -10.84 -24.59 -30.41
CA ILE A 433 -10.36 -23.33 -29.81
C ILE A 433 -11.52 -22.64 -29.08
N ARG A 434 -11.25 -22.17 -27.83
CA ARG A 434 -12.22 -21.51 -26.97
C ARG A 434 -11.81 -20.05 -26.72
N GLY A 435 -12.77 -19.22 -26.28
CA GLY A 435 -12.55 -17.81 -26.02
C GLY A 435 -11.77 -17.50 -24.74
N SER A 436 -11.80 -18.38 -23.78
CA SER A 436 -11.10 -18.21 -22.49
C SER A 436 -10.65 -19.56 -21.90
N LEU A 437 -9.72 -19.53 -20.95
CA LEU A 437 -9.26 -20.69 -20.21
C LEU A 437 -10.41 -21.45 -19.53
N ASP A 438 -11.41 -20.75 -19.00
CA ASP A 438 -12.54 -21.34 -18.28
C ASP A 438 -13.47 -22.16 -19.18
N ASP A 439 -13.49 -21.86 -20.49
CA ASP A 439 -14.35 -22.55 -21.47
C ASP A 439 -13.82 -23.92 -21.89
N TYR A 440 -12.55 -24.24 -21.64
CA TYR A 440 -11.98 -25.55 -21.93
C TYR A 440 -12.37 -26.55 -20.84
N THR A 441 -12.57 -27.82 -21.23
CA THR A 441 -12.56 -28.94 -20.27
C THR A 441 -11.13 -29.24 -19.81
N TRP A 442 -10.97 -29.95 -18.69
CA TRP A 442 -9.65 -30.41 -18.23
C TRP A 442 -8.94 -31.30 -19.24
N ASP A 443 -9.66 -32.19 -19.90
CA ASP A 443 -9.12 -33.06 -20.97
C ASP A 443 -8.59 -32.23 -22.14
N GLN A 444 -9.35 -31.20 -22.57
CA GLN A 444 -8.90 -30.30 -23.64
C GLN A 444 -7.62 -29.51 -23.22
N LEU A 445 -7.55 -29.06 -21.96
CA LEU A 445 -6.36 -28.41 -21.44
C LEU A 445 -5.16 -29.36 -21.38
N GLN A 446 -5.39 -30.65 -21.06
CA GLN A 446 -4.34 -31.65 -21.13
C GLN A 446 -3.82 -31.86 -22.56
N GLU A 447 -4.70 -31.94 -23.56
CA GLU A 447 -4.29 -32.02 -24.96
C GLU A 447 -3.46 -30.81 -25.40
N ILE A 448 -3.88 -29.60 -24.99
CA ILE A 448 -3.15 -28.38 -25.28
C ILE A 448 -1.79 -28.38 -24.57
N SER A 449 -1.75 -28.84 -23.30
CA SER A 449 -0.53 -29.00 -22.52
C SER A 449 0.46 -29.97 -23.20
N LEU A 450 -0.03 -31.08 -23.71
CA LEU A 450 0.79 -32.03 -24.44
C LEU A 450 1.34 -31.47 -25.76
N LYS A 451 0.56 -30.68 -26.50
CA LYS A 451 1.01 -29.97 -27.72
C LYS A 451 2.11 -28.95 -27.36
N ILE A 452 1.92 -28.15 -26.30
CA ILE A 452 2.91 -27.19 -25.81
C ILE A 452 4.19 -27.89 -25.35
N LYS A 453 4.06 -29.03 -24.64
CA LYS A 453 5.20 -29.84 -24.20
C LYS A 453 5.99 -30.37 -25.38
N ALA A 454 5.31 -30.85 -26.42
CA ALA A 454 5.90 -31.50 -27.60
C ALA A 454 6.59 -30.50 -28.54
N ALA A 455 6.35 -29.17 -28.41
CA ALA A 455 6.95 -28.16 -29.25
C ALA A 455 8.49 -28.21 -29.17
N GLU A 456 9.16 -28.16 -30.32
CA GLU A 456 10.62 -28.27 -30.40
C GLU A 456 11.28 -27.02 -29.81
N THR A 457 10.67 -25.84 -30.02
CA THR A 457 11.21 -24.56 -29.56
C THR A 457 10.28 -23.86 -28.58
N ARG A 458 10.85 -22.93 -27.78
CA ARG A 458 10.07 -22.08 -26.91
C ARG A 458 9.13 -21.14 -27.70
N SER A 459 9.55 -20.71 -28.88
CA SER A 459 8.74 -19.87 -29.76
C SER A 459 7.49 -20.62 -30.25
N GLU A 460 7.67 -21.85 -30.71
CA GLU A 460 6.56 -22.70 -31.15
C GLU A 460 5.57 -22.98 -30.01
N ALA A 461 6.07 -23.31 -28.83
CA ALA A 461 5.22 -23.50 -27.64
C ALA A 461 4.38 -22.25 -27.35
N ARG A 462 4.95 -21.04 -27.51
CA ARG A 462 4.23 -19.77 -27.32
C ARG A 462 3.17 -19.54 -28.40
N GLU A 463 3.45 -19.86 -29.66
CA GLU A 463 2.47 -19.74 -30.74
C GLU A 463 1.31 -20.71 -30.56
N ILE A 464 1.57 -21.95 -30.08
CA ILE A 464 0.51 -22.89 -29.68
C ILE A 464 -0.34 -22.28 -28.56
N ALA A 465 0.30 -21.74 -27.50
CA ALA A 465 -0.42 -21.15 -26.38
C ALA A 465 -1.24 -19.91 -26.79
N LYS A 466 -0.73 -19.07 -27.69
CA LYS A 466 -1.49 -17.94 -28.27
C LYS A 466 -2.71 -18.42 -29.05
N ARG A 467 -2.53 -19.43 -29.90
CA ARG A 467 -3.62 -20.00 -30.70
C ARG A 467 -4.80 -20.47 -29.83
N TYR A 468 -4.51 -21.00 -28.64
CA TYR A 468 -5.54 -21.44 -27.69
C TYR A 468 -5.93 -20.35 -26.67
N HIS A 469 -5.61 -19.08 -26.88
CA HIS A 469 -5.91 -17.92 -26.03
C HIS A 469 -5.41 -18.05 -24.58
N LEU A 470 -4.32 -18.82 -24.40
CA LEU A 470 -3.61 -18.91 -23.12
C LEU A 470 -2.55 -17.82 -22.96
N LEU A 471 -2.15 -17.21 -24.08
CA LEU A 471 -1.33 -16.01 -24.15
C LEU A 471 -2.03 -14.95 -25.02
N ASP A 472 -1.78 -13.67 -24.73
CA ASP A 472 -2.19 -12.55 -25.56
C ASP A 472 -1.26 -12.40 -26.82
N ASP A 473 -1.55 -11.44 -27.68
CA ASP A 473 -0.77 -11.19 -28.90
C ASP A 473 0.70 -10.84 -28.59
N ASN A 474 0.99 -10.26 -27.42
CA ASN A 474 2.34 -9.93 -26.95
C ASN A 474 3.06 -11.17 -26.34
N GLY A 475 2.32 -12.28 -26.15
CA GLY A 475 2.81 -13.51 -25.55
C GLY A 475 2.88 -13.46 -24.02
N HIS A 476 2.07 -12.63 -23.39
CA HIS A 476 1.88 -12.57 -21.94
C HIS A 476 0.66 -13.42 -21.55
N ILE A 477 0.67 -13.95 -20.33
CA ILE A 477 -0.51 -14.61 -19.76
C ILE A 477 -1.54 -13.53 -19.43
N PRO A 478 -2.77 -13.55 -20.03
CA PRO A 478 -3.81 -12.60 -19.69
C PRO A 478 -4.15 -12.67 -18.19
N TYR A 479 -4.31 -11.52 -17.54
CA TYR A 479 -4.68 -11.50 -16.12
C TYR A 479 -6.09 -10.92 -15.94
N PRO A 480 -6.99 -11.64 -15.22
CA PRO A 480 -6.85 -13.01 -14.72
C PRO A 480 -7.06 -14.07 -15.81
N CYS A 481 -6.22 -15.10 -15.84
CA CYS A 481 -6.37 -16.29 -16.69
C CYS A 481 -6.67 -17.49 -15.81
N THR A 482 -7.94 -17.72 -15.50
CA THR A 482 -8.39 -18.60 -14.42
C THR A 482 -9.48 -19.54 -14.92
N LYS A 483 -9.41 -20.81 -14.49
CA LYS A 483 -10.44 -21.82 -14.69
C LYS A 483 -11.10 -22.19 -13.36
N ARG A 484 -12.42 -22.13 -13.30
CA ARG A 484 -13.19 -22.48 -12.11
C ARG A 484 -13.08 -23.97 -11.78
N VAL A 485 -12.90 -24.26 -10.49
CA VAL A 485 -12.81 -25.61 -9.92
C VAL A 485 -13.75 -25.71 -8.73
N THR A 486 -14.62 -26.68 -8.73
CA THR A 486 -15.42 -27.04 -7.54
C THR A 486 -14.74 -28.20 -6.83
N LEU A 487 -14.24 -27.95 -5.62
CA LEU A 487 -13.58 -28.96 -4.80
C LEU A 487 -14.60 -29.98 -4.26
N THR A 488 -14.13 -31.17 -3.85
CA THR A 488 -14.98 -32.25 -3.32
C THR A 488 -15.75 -31.83 -2.05
N ASN A 489 -15.30 -30.84 -1.32
CA ASN A 489 -15.99 -30.25 -0.16
C ASN A 489 -17.00 -29.15 -0.54
N GLY A 490 -17.23 -28.89 -1.84
CA GLY A 490 -18.16 -27.89 -2.36
C GLY A 490 -17.60 -26.47 -2.45
N LEU A 491 -16.35 -26.23 -2.02
CA LEU A 491 -15.71 -24.92 -2.16
C LEU A 491 -15.40 -24.65 -3.63
N GLN A 492 -15.69 -23.45 -4.11
CA GLN A 492 -15.31 -22.99 -5.45
C GLN A 492 -14.05 -22.14 -5.38
N VAL A 493 -13.07 -22.48 -6.20
CA VAL A 493 -11.78 -21.79 -6.35
C VAL A 493 -11.42 -21.67 -7.83
N GLY A 494 -10.54 -20.77 -8.19
CA GLY A 494 -10.01 -20.67 -9.54
C GLY A 494 -8.62 -21.29 -9.64
N ALA A 495 -8.36 -22.04 -10.70
CA ALA A 495 -7.04 -22.50 -11.10
C ALA A 495 -6.46 -21.46 -12.08
N GLN A 496 -5.56 -20.61 -11.62
CA GLN A 496 -4.91 -19.56 -12.40
C GLN A 496 -3.69 -20.11 -13.14
N LEU A 497 -3.61 -19.88 -14.44
CA LEU A 497 -2.42 -20.19 -15.23
C LEU A 497 -1.27 -19.27 -14.80
N VAL A 498 -0.15 -19.85 -14.36
CA VAL A 498 1.01 -19.09 -13.89
C VAL A 498 2.27 -19.32 -14.74
N GLY A 499 2.33 -20.42 -15.48
CA GLY A 499 3.50 -20.74 -16.29
C GLY A 499 3.22 -21.68 -17.46
N ILE A 500 4.02 -21.51 -18.51
CA ILE A 500 4.04 -22.36 -19.71
C ILE A 500 5.45 -22.92 -19.86
N ARG A 501 5.58 -24.26 -19.94
CA ARG A 501 6.86 -24.99 -19.96
C ARG A 501 7.79 -24.53 -18.84
N HIS A 502 7.29 -24.52 -17.63
CA HIS A 502 8.02 -24.01 -16.47
C HIS A 502 8.65 -25.16 -15.64
N ASP A 503 7.84 -26.06 -15.11
CA ASP A 503 8.23 -27.06 -14.13
C ASP A 503 8.73 -28.36 -14.76
N GLU A 504 9.84 -28.90 -14.25
CA GLU A 504 10.42 -30.17 -14.72
C GLU A 504 9.58 -31.35 -14.22
N LEU A 505 9.18 -32.24 -15.14
CA LEU A 505 8.44 -33.44 -14.81
C LEU A 505 9.32 -34.46 -14.07
N LEU A 506 8.74 -35.16 -13.11
CA LEU A 506 9.43 -36.18 -12.31
C LEU A 506 9.92 -37.35 -13.15
N ASP A 507 9.18 -37.71 -14.21
CA ASP A 507 9.48 -38.82 -15.12
C ASP A 507 10.65 -38.51 -16.08
N GLY A 508 11.24 -37.33 -16.02
CA GLY A 508 12.36 -36.92 -16.86
C GLY A 508 12.00 -36.63 -18.33
N THR A 509 10.71 -36.61 -18.68
CA THR A 509 10.25 -36.37 -20.06
C THR A 509 10.23 -34.88 -20.46
N GLY A 510 10.90 -34.01 -19.68
CA GLY A 510 11.00 -32.57 -19.90
C GLY A 510 10.07 -31.79 -19.02
N LYS A 511 9.62 -30.65 -19.51
CA LYS A 511 8.78 -29.71 -18.74
C LYS A 511 7.29 -29.95 -18.95
N ALA A 512 6.49 -29.76 -17.91
CA ALA A 512 5.03 -29.71 -18.02
C ALA A 512 4.59 -28.59 -18.97
N GLY A 513 3.56 -28.83 -19.77
CA GLY A 513 3.08 -27.83 -20.71
C GLY A 513 2.45 -26.63 -20.01
N LEU A 514 1.60 -26.87 -19.03
CA LEU A 514 0.86 -25.86 -18.27
C LEU A 514 1.04 -26.03 -16.77
N THR A 515 1.32 -24.92 -16.08
CA THR A 515 1.42 -24.82 -14.62
C THR A 515 0.34 -23.89 -14.09
N PHE A 516 -0.40 -24.34 -13.09
CA PHE A 516 -1.47 -23.64 -12.43
C PHE A 516 -1.17 -23.40 -10.96
N MET A 517 -1.79 -22.38 -10.37
CA MET A 517 -1.86 -22.14 -8.94
C MET A 517 -3.28 -21.71 -8.57
N PHE A 518 -3.80 -22.13 -7.43
CA PHE A 518 -5.12 -21.69 -7.01
C PHE A 518 -5.12 -20.19 -6.66
N ASP A 519 -6.23 -19.51 -6.95
CA ASP A 519 -6.44 -18.09 -6.67
C ASP A 519 -7.09 -17.84 -5.30
N ALA A 520 -7.49 -18.92 -4.60
CA ALA A 520 -8.07 -18.88 -3.26
C ALA A 520 -7.63 -20.10 -2.44
N GLY A 521 -7.74 -20.02 -1.12
CA GLY A 521 -7.38 -21.09 -0.21
C GLY A 521 -8.22 -22.34 -0.41
N ILE A 522 -7.60 -23.52 -0.43
CA ILE A 522 -8.29 -24.81 -0.47
C ILE A 522 -8.53 -25.42 0.91
N ALA A 523 -7.72 -25.01 1.89
CA ALA A 523 -7.82 -25.38 3.30
C ALA A 523 -7.14 -24.32 4.17
N GLU A 524 -7.43 -24.36 5.48
CA GLU A 524 -6.71 -23.62 6.52
C GLU A 524 -6.02 -24.64 7.42
N ARG A 525 -4.69 -24.55 7.52
CA ARG A 525 -3.88 -25.52 8.28
C ARG A 525 -2.60 -24.87 8.83
N ASP A 526 -2.07 -25.48 9.89
CA ASP A 526 -0.70 -25.22 10.33
C ASP A 526 0.30 -25.85 9.34
N ALA A 527 1.49 -25.29 9.24
CA ALA A 527 2.57 -25.85 8.45
C ALA A 527 3.14 -27.12 9.11
N ALA A 528 3.42 -27.02 10.41
CA ALA A 528 3.90 -28.10 11.24
C ALA A 528 3.61 -27.81 12.74
N ALA A 529 3.51 -28.87 13.56
CA ALA A 529 3.30 -28.75 15.00
C ALA A 529 4.59 -28.41 15.77
N GLN A 530 5.75 -28.71 15.20
CA GLN A 530 7.08 -28.49 15.79
C GLN A 530 8.03 -27.80 14.81
N PRO A 531 9.07 -27.10 15.28
CA PRO A 531 10.09 -26.54 14.43
C PRO A 531 10.75 -27.59 13.52
N LEU A 532 10.97 -27.19 12.27
CA LEU A 532 11.45 -28.08 11.22
C LEU A 532 12.95 -28.33 11.37
N SER A 533 13.37 -29.59 11.35
CA SER A 533 14.78 -30.00 11.39
C SER A 533 15.37 -30.21 9.99
N ALA A 534 14.52 -30.60 9.03
CA ALA A 534 14.87 -30.82 7.64
C ALA A 534 14.04 -29.97 6.67
N GLY A 535 13.67 -28.75 7.07
CA GLY A 535 12.99 -27.78 6.23
C GLY A 535 11.68 -28.31 5.63
N TRP A 536 11.49 -28.11 4.32
CA TRP A 536 10.27 -28.55 3.61
C TRP A 536 10.08 -30.06 3.60
N ALA A 537 11.16 -30.83 3.65
CA ALA A 537 11.07 -32.30 3.65
C ALA A 537 10.32 -32.86 4.87
N ASP A 538 10.46 -32.23 6.03
CA ASP A 538 9.81 -32.62 7.30
C ASP A 538 8.45 -31.93 7.53
N CYS A 539 8.01 -31.08 6.60
CA CYS A 539 6.81 -30.27 6.79
C CYS A 539 5.54 -31.15 6.68
N GLU A 540 4.73 -31.20 7.76
CA GLU A 540 3.46 -31.92 7.80
C GLU A 540 2.48 -31.48 6.71
N LEU A 541 2.55 -30.19 6.33
CA LEU A 541 1.74 -29.65 5.25
C LEU A 541 2.09 -30.27 3.90
N ARG A 542 3.35 -30.65 3.65
CA ARG A 542 3.78 -31.36 2.44
C ARG A 542 3.14 -32.74 2.35
N GLU A 543 3.14 -33.51 3.44
CA GLU A 543 2.49 -34.82 3.46
C GLU A 543 0.97 -34.70 3.23
N TRP A 544 0.37 -33.68 3.83
CA TRP A 544 -1.05 -33.41 3.62
C TRP A 544 -1.38 -33.07 2.16
N LEU A 545 -0.54 -32.27 1.48
CA LEU A 545 -0.74 -31.91 0.07
C LEU A 545 -0.76 -33.14 -0.84
N ASP A 546 0.16 -34.10 -0.62
CA ASP A 546 0.24 -35.35 -1.39
C ASP A 546 -0.86 -36.36 -0.99
N GLY A 547 -1.50 -36.18 0.14
CA GLY A 547 -2.54 -37.05 0.69
C GLY A 547 -3.95 -36.46 0.59
N ASP A 548 -4.42 -35.91 1.71
CA ASP A 548 -5.79 -35.37 1.84
C ASP A 548 -6.04 -34.11 1.04
N GLY A 549 -5.01 -33.27 0.85
CA GLY A 549 -5.07 -32.07 0.00
C GLY A 549 -5.40 -32.45 -1.45
N LEU A 550 -4.73 -33.46 -1.99
CA LEU A 550 -5.00 -33.97 -3.35
C LEU A 550 -6.42 -34.52 -3.50
N LYS A 551 -6.99 -35.11 -2.44
CA LYS A 551 -8.37 -35.64 -2.43
C LYS A 551 -9.45 -34.58 -2.48
N LEU A 552 -9.11 -33.33 -2.17
CA LEU A 552 -10.03 -32.19 -2.32
C LEU A 552 -10.31 -31.86 -3.78
N LEU A 553 -9.43 -32.25 -4.70
CA LEU A 553 -9.60 -31.94 -6.11
C LEU A 553 -10.63 -32.90 -6.76
N PRO A 554 -11.44 -32.41 -7.72
CA PRO A 554 -12.36 -33.26 -8.45
C PRO A 554 -11.59 -34.35 -9.22
N ASN A 555 -12.20 -35.54 -9.38
CA ASN A 555 -11.55 -36.69 -9.97
C ASN A 555 -11.02 -36.43 -11.39
N GLU A 556 -11.74 -35.64 -12.18
CA GLU A 556 -11.38 -35.27 -13.54
C GLU A 556 -10.07 -34.46 -13.58
N LEU A 557 -9.87 -33.52 -12.66
CA LEU A 557 -8.62 -32.77 -12.56
C LEU A 557 -7.51 -33.66 -11.96
N ARG A 558 -7.80 -34.35 -10.86
CA ARG A 558 -6.81 -35.15 -10.14
C ARG A 558 -6.15 -36.21 -11.00
N ALA A 559 -6.90 -36.84 -11.94
CA ALA A 559 -6.39 -37.86 -12.87
C ALA A 559 -5.36 -37.30 -13.88
N LEU A 560 -5.36 -36.00 -14.13
CA LEU A 560 -4.52 -35.35 -15.15
C LEU A 560 -3.24 -34.73 -14.56
N ILE A 561 -3.20 -34.48 -13.25
CA ILE A 561 -2.07 -33.83 -12.58
C ILE A 561 -0.81 -34.68 -12.72
N LYS A 562 0.30 -34.01 -13.05
CA LYS A 562 1.62 -34.62 -13.21
C LYS A 562 2.50 -34.27 -12.03
N SER A 563 3.25 -35.25 -11.54
CA SER A 563 4.29 -34.99 -10.53
C SER A 563 5.48 -34.29 -11.17
N VAL A 564 6.02 -33.32 -10.45
CA VAL A 564 7.15 -32.47 -10.84
C VAL A 564 8.26 -32.56 -9.81
N LYS A 565 9.44 -32.05 -10.17
CA LYS A 565 10.58 -31.88 -9.28
C LYS A 565 10.53 -30.47 -8.69
N LYS A 566 10.54 -30.35 -7.36
CA LYS A 566 10.63 -29.09 -6.65
C LYS A 566 11.90 -29.04 -5.81
N ILE A 567 12.66 -27.98 -5.96
CA ILE A 567 13.86 -27.71 -5.17
C ILE A 567 13.46 -26.94 -3.92
N SER A 568 13.94 -27.36 -2.77
CA SER A 568 13.66 -26.71 -1.49
C SER A 568 14.81 -26.90 -0.53
N ASN A 569 14.86 -26.06 0.51
CA ASN A 569 15.72 -26.27 1.65
C ASN A 569 15.20 -27.49 2.46
N ASN A 570 15.96 -28.57 2.43
CA ASN A 570 15.61 -29.86 3.07
C ASN A 570 16.62 -30.25 4.16
N VAL A 571 17.50 -29.36 4.59
CA VAL A 571 18.54 -29.62 5.58
C VAL A 571 18.58 -28.47 6.60
N GLY A 572 17.61 -28.35 7.44
CA GLY A 572 17.64 -27.49 8.63
C GLY A 572 18.49 -26.21 8.53
N ALA A 573 19.38 -26.02 9.48
CA ALA A 573 20.18 -24.80 9.70
C ALA A 573 21.37 -24.56 8.75
N ALA A 574 21.40 -25.14 7.57
CA ALA A 574 22.50 -24.92 6.63
C ALA A 574 22.58 -23.45 6.20
N ARG A 575 23.81 -22.92 6.11
CA ARG A 575 24.13 -21.54 5.70
C ARG A 575 24.65 -21.45 4.25
N SER A 576 24.27 -22.39 3.41
CA SER A 576 24.69 -22.43 2.00
C SER A 576 23.69 -23.20 1.16
N ALA A 577 23.71 -23.02 -0.17
CA ALA A 577 22.88 -23.72 -1.13
C ALA A 577 23.05 -25.24 -1.13
N SER A 578 24.00 -25.81 -0.39
CA SER A 578 24.16 -27.26 -0.20
C SER A 578 22.98 -27.90 0.55
N CYS A 579 22.13 -27.11 1.19
CA CYS A 579 20.89 -27.59 1.81
C CYS A 579 19.77 -27.87 0.81
N LEU A 580 19.90 -27.41 -0.43
CA LEU A 580 18.90 -27.57 -1.45
C LEU A 580 18.92 -28.95 -2.05
N SER A 581 17.78 -29.56 -2.19
CA SER A 581 17.60 -30.83 -2.92
C SER A 581 16.25 -30.91 -3.61
N GLU A 582 16.16 -31.77 -4.64
CA GLU A 582 14.93 -32.03 -5.37
C GLU A 582 14.03 -32.99 -4.60
N LEU A 583 12.75 -32.65 -4.50
CA LEU A 583 11.71 -33.55 -3.99
C LEU A 583 10.59 -33.72 -5.02
N PRO A 584 9.98 -34.88 -5.11
CA PRO A 584 8.77 -35.07 -5.91
C PRO A 584 7.60 -34.33 -5.28
N ALA A 585 6.76 -33.70 -6.12
CA ALA A 585 5.56 -33.04 -5.68
C ALA A 585 4.44 -33.18 -6.73
N THR A 586 3.24 -33.51 -6.28
CA THR A 586 2.02 -33.57 -7.11
C THR A 586 1.22 -32.29 -6.93
N LEU A 587 1.01 -31.87 -5.68
CA LEU A 587 0.65 -30.53 -5.30
C LEU A 587 1.82 -29.93 -4.51
N TRP A 588 2.09 -28.65 -4.70
CA TRP A 588 3.15 -27.97 -3.96
C TRP A 588 2.77 -26.53 -3.60
N LEU A 589 3.42 -25.96 -2.59
CA LEU A 589 3.40 -24.54 -2.35
C LEU A 589 4.47 -23.85 -3.20
N PRO A 590 4.24 -22.64 -3.70
CA PRO A 590 5.30 -21.89 -4.36
C PRO A 590 6.42 -21.54 -3.37
N ALA A 591 7.66 -21.46 -3.88
CA ALA A 591 8.74 -20.81 -3.15
C ALA A 591 8.74 -19.31 -3.40
N MET A 592 9.33 -18.55 -2.50
CA MET A 592 9.47 -17.11 -2.63
C MET A 592 10.02 -16.69 -4.01
N VAL A 593 11.11 -17.31 -4.49
CA VAL A 593 11.70 -17.01 -5.80
C VAL A 593 10.77 -17.28 -6.96
N GLU A 594 9.81 -18.20 -6.83
CA GLU A 594 8.82 -18.50 -7.86
C GLU A 594 7.76 -17.40 -7.97
N LEU A 595 7.58 -16.60 -6.90
CA LEU A 595 6.63 -15.49 -6.83
C LEU A 595 7.23 -14.15 -7.23
N CYS A 596 8.46 -13.84 -6.78
CA CYS A 596 9.04 -12.50 -6.92
C CYS A 596 10.45 -12.46 -7.54
N GLY A 597 10.90 -13.60 -8.10
CA GLY A 597 12.21 -13.69 -8.75
C GLY A 597 13.41 -13.69 -7.79
N ASN A 598 14.60 -13.66 -8.37
CA ASN A 598 15.85 -13.67 -7.62
C ASN A 598 16.03 -12.40 -6.79
N GLN A 599 16.45 -12.59 -5.55
CA GLN A 599 16.77 -11.51 -4.63
C GLN A 599 18.27 -11.37 -4.47
N PRO A 600 18.82 -10.14 -4.51
CA PRO A 600 20.23 -9.93 -4.25
C PRO A 600 20.54 -10.11 -2.75
N PRO A 601 21.78 -10.49 -2.38
CA PRO A 601 22.18 -10.71 -0.98
C PRO A 601 21.85 -9.55 -0.04
N GLU A 602 21.96 -8.33 -0.53
CA GLU A 602 21.66 -7.09 0.19
C GLU A 602 20.18 -6.90 0.55
N SER A 603 19.29 -7.71 -0.01
CA SER A 603 17.87 -7.75 0.41
C SER A 603 17.67 -8.41 1.78
N PHE A 604 18.70 -9.05 2.31
CA PHE A 604 18.67 -9.76 3.60
C PHE A 604 19.52 -9.02 4.63
N ALA A 605 19.11 -9.08 5.89
CA ALA A 605 19.83 -8.42 6.98
C ALA A 605 21.29 -8.87 7.08
N GLU A 606 22.15 -8.04 7.65
CA GLU A 606 23.56 -8.36 7.86
C GLU A 606 23.69 -9.67 8.67
N GLY A 607 24.56 -10.57 8.21
CA GLY A 607 24.69 -11.93 8.76
C GLY A 607 23.77 -12.98 8.14
N PHE A 608 22.77 -12.58 7.33
CA PHE A 608 21.82 -13.46 6.66
C PHE A 608 21.92 -13.42 5.12
N HIS A 609 22.92 -12.76 4.55
CA HIS A 609 23.14 -12.67 3.09
C HIS A 609 23.20 -14.03 2.38
N TYR A 610 23.60 -15.08 3.09
CA TYR A 610 23.62 -16.46 2.59
C TYR A 610 22.20 -16.99 2.23
N LEU A 611 21.14 -16.37 2.75
CA LEU A 611 19.77 -16.73 2.40
C LEU A 611 19.45 -16.44 0.94
N ALA A 612 20.12 -15.47 0.32
CA ALA A 612 19.95 -15.19 -1.11
C ALA A 612 20.24 -16.42 -1.96
N ASP A 613 21.35 -17.11 -1.72
CA ASP A 613 21.73 -18.31 -2.47
C ASP A 613 20.74 -19.46 -2.23
N ILE A 614 20.23 -19.59 -1.01
CA ILE A 614 19.26 -20.61 -0.64
C ILE A 614 17.91 -20.32 -1.33
N TYR A 615 17.37 -19.14 -1.13
CA TYR A 615 16.04 -18.78 -1.66
C TYR A 615 16.01 -18.73 -3.19
N ASN A 616 17.05 -18.14 -3.81
CA ASN A 616 17.17 -18.09 -5.27
C ASN A 616 17.35 -19.47 -5.90
N GLY A 617 17.90 -20.42 -5.14
CA GLY A 617 18.11 -21.79 -5.57
C GLY A 617 16.85 -22.67 -5.52
N GLU A 618 15.76 -22.25 -4.88
CA GLU A 618 14.52 -23.02 -4.73
C GLU A 618 13.66 -23.10 -6.00
N GLY A 619 14.00 -22.38 -7.06
CA GLY A 619 13.26 -22.43 -8.32
C GLY A 619 13.54 -21.27 -9.26
N LYS A 620 12.54 -20.94 -10.07
CA LYS A 620 12.54 -19.81 -10.99
C LYS A 620 11.19 -19.13 -10.95
N GLU A 621 11.19 -17.82 -11.12
CA GLU A 621 9.98 -17.02 -11.14
C GLU A 621 8.99 -17.48 -12.21
N TYR A 622 7.72 -17.65 -11.84
CA TYR A 622 6.66 -17.96 -12.78
C TYR A 622 6.42 -16.82 -13.76
N GLN A 623 6.08 -17.19 -14.99
CA GLN A 623 5.88 -16.24 -16.08
C GLN A 623 4.88 -15.13 -15.70
N LEU A 624 3.74 -15.51 -15.13
CA LEU A 624 2.69 -14.57 -14.75
C LEU A 624 3.20 -13.51 -13.75
N PHE A 625 3.87 -13.93 -12.69
CA PHE A 625 4.31 -13.00 -11.64
C PHE A 625 5.43 -12.08 -12.11
N ARG A 626 6.33 -12.56 -12.96
CA ARG A 626 7.32 -11.73 -13.65
C ARG A 626 6.68 -10.69 -14.54
N GLU A 627 5.62 -11.04 -15.28
CA GLU A 627 4.90 -10.12 -16.15
C GLU A 627 4.11 -9.09 -15.35
N LEU A 628 3.58 -9.47 -14.19
CA LEU A 628 2.91 -8.61 -13.23
C LEU A 628 3.88 -7.83 -12.33
N LYS A 629 5.20 -8.08 -12.45
CA LYS A 629 6.27 -7.42 -11.69
C LYS A 629 6.07 -7.54 -10.17
N VAL A 630 5.72 -8.74 -9.72
CA VAL A 630 5.66 -9.03 -8.29
C VAL A 630 7.04 -8.79 -7.67
N SER A 631 7.09 -8.08 -6.57
CA SER A 631 8.34 -7.79 -5.86
C SER A 631 8.17 -8.08 -4.36
N PRO A 632 9.23 -8.49 -3.66
CA PRO A 632 9.22 -8.69 -2.22
C PRO A 632 9.11 -7.35 -1.49
N TYR A 633 8.75 -7.39 -0.21
CA TYR A 633 8.60 -6.22 0.67
C TYR A 633 7.61 -5.16 0.17
N SER A 634 6.65 -5.58 -0.64
CA SER A 634 5.62 -4.71 -1.18
C SER A 634 4.28 -5.42 -1.21
N THR A 635 3.19 -4.64 -1.14
CA THR A 635 1.86 -5.20 -1.38
C THR A 635 1.72 -5.58 -2.84
N ASN A 636 1.19 -6.79 -3.09
CA ASN A 636 0.93 -7.29 -4.43
C ASN A 636 -0.53 -7.76 -4.50
N GLU A 637 -1.41 -6.93 -5.06
CA GLU A 637 -2.83 -7.27 -5.23
C GLU A 637 -3.02 -8.63 -5.93
N THR A 638 -2.12 -8.96 -6.84
CA THR A 638 -2.13 -10.22 -7.59
C THR A 638 -1.81 -11.45 -6.74
N LEU A 639 -1.26 -11.26 -5.54
CA LEU A 639 -0.98 -12.31 -4.55
C LEU A 639 -1.93 -12.27 -3.36
N VAL A 640 -2.84 -11.32 -3.27
CA VAL A 640 -3.91 -11.34 -2.26
C VAL A 640 -4.81 -12.55 -2.55
N ARG A 641 -5.00 -13.40 -1.55
CA ARG A 641 -5.79 -14.63 -1.64
C ARG A 641 -6.86 -14.64 -0.57
N GLN A 642 -7.98 -15.27 -0.90
CA GLN A 642 -9.12 -15.35 0.02
C GLN A 642 -9.28 -16.76 0.59
N TRP A 643 -9.72 -16.81 1.84
CA TRP A 643 -10.25 -18.00 2.49
C TRP A 643 -11.65 -17.72 2.99
N LYS A 644 -12.65 -18.45 2.44
CA LYS A 644 -14.08 -18.26 2.77
C LYS A 644 -14.55 -16.82 2.63
N GLY A 645 -14.11 -16.12 1.57
CA GLY A 645 -14.51 -14.76 1.23
C GLY A 645 -13.84 -13.65 2.06
N LYS A 646 -12.77 -13.97 2.80
CA LYS A 646 -11.94 -13.01 3.52
C LYS A 646 -10.50 -13.15 3.08
N ASP A 647 -9.78 -12.05 2.98
CA ASP A 647 -8.37 -12.06 2.68
C ASP A 647 -7.61 -12.84 3.76
N ALA A 648 -6.66 -13.64 3.34
CA ALA A 648 -5.94 -14.56 4.21
C ALA A 648 -4.46 -14.62 3.86
N CYS A 649 -3.61 -14.79 4.87
CA CYS A 649 -2.24 -15.22 4.65
C CYS A 649 -2.23 -16.63 4.03
N TRP A 650 -1.16 -16.95 3.32
CA TRP A 650 -1.02 -18.30 2.74
C TRP A 650 0.44 -18.75 2.70
N TRP A 651 0.64 -20.08 2.79
CA TRP A 651 1.96 -20.67 2.96
C TRP A 651 2.79 -20.67 1.68
N GLU A 652 4.10 -20.43 1.85
CA GLU A 652 5.15 -20.76 0.91
C GLU A 652 5.86 -22.05 1.36
N ARG A 653 6.61 -22.71 0.45
CA ARG A 653 7.50 -23.82 0.83
C ARG A 653 8.89 -23.36 1.23
N THR A 654 9.23 -22.08 1.08
CA THR A 654 10.50 -21.50 1.53
C THR A 654 10.58 -21.54 3.04
N ALA A 655 11.63 -22.14 3.57
CA ALA A 655 11.89 -22.22 4.99
C ALA A 655 12.95 -21.18 5.42
N SER A 656 12.65 -20.43 6.48
CA SER A 656 13.50 -19.39 7.05
C SER A 656 14.02 -19.77 8.43
N PRO A 657 15.29 -19.46 8.78
CA PRO A 657 15.77 -19.57 10.15
C PRO A 657 15.09 -18.53 11.05
N ASP A 658 14.87 -18.88 12.32
CA ASP A 658 14.50 -17.91 13.33
C ASP A 658 15.72 -17.06 13.69
N THR A 659 15.56 -15.74 13.59
CA THR A 659 16.62 -14.78 13.92
C THR A 659 16.72 -14.49 15.42
N SER A 660 15.73 -14.90 16.22
CA SER A 660 15.60 -14.56 17.64
C SER A 660 15.96 -15.70 18.60
N GLU A 661 16.01 -16.96 18.12
CA GLU A 661 16.26 -18.13 18.97
C GLU A 661 17.36 -19.05 18.42
N SER A 662 17.83 -19.98 19.23
CA SER A 662 18.97 -20.87 19.05
C SER A 662 19.16 -21.42 17.62
N GLU A 663 20.41 -21.50 17.20
CA GLU A 663 20.88 -22.05 15.91
C GLU A 663 20.19 -23.37 15.56
N GLY A 664 19.54 -23.39 14.41
CA GLY A 664 19.07 -24.64 13.78
C GLY A 664 17.57 -24.81 13.60
N THR A 665 16.77 -23.86 14.06
CA THR A 665 15.31 -23.92 13.92
C THR A 665 14.86 -23.25 12.63
N LEU A 666 14.02 -23.93 11.84
CA LEU A 666 13.40 -23.38 10.64
C LEU A 666 11.89 -23.19 10.82
N TYR A 667 11.38 -22.13 10.25
CA TYR A 667 9.97 -21.80 10.14
C TYR A 667 9.58 -21.69 8.67
N MET A 668 8.29 -21.81 8.36
CA MET A 668 7.80 -21.65 6.99
C MET A 668 7.42 -20.21 6.73
N ASN A 669 7.87 -19.67 5.59
CA ASN A 669 7.45 -18.38 5.10
C ASN A 669 5.97 -18.42 4.67
N ARG A 670 5.37 -17.24 4.64
CA ARG A 670 4.01 -17.05 4.14
C ARG A 670 3.89 -15.71 3.43
N VAL A 671 2.98 -15.64 2.47
CA VAL A 671 2.52 -14.39 1.89
C VAL A 671 1.48 -13.77 2.83
N GLY A 672 1.58 -12.45 3.05
CA GLY A 672 0.68 -11.68 3.91
C GLY A 672 -0.73 -11.49 3.33
N TYR A 673 -1.64 -10.93 4.11
CA TYR A 673 -3.00 -10.56 3.67
C TYR A 673 -3.00 -9.57 2.51
N ASP A 674 -1.97 -8.75 2.41
CA ASP A 674 -1.74 -7.73 1.40
C ASP A 674 -0.91 -8.22 0.20
N GLY A 675 -0.60 -9.52 0.17
CA GLY A 675 0.23 -10.11 -0.87
C GLY A 675 1.73 -9.86 -0.69
N ASP A 676 2.19 -9.38 0.48
CA ASP A 676 3.61 -9.28 0.78
C ASP A 676 4.25 -10.66 0.89
N VAL A 677 5.24 -10.93 0.02
CA VAL A 677 5.95 -12.21 -0.07
C VAL A 677 6.88 -12.45 1.12
N PHE A 678 7.24 -11.43 1.87
CA PHE A 678 8.14 -11.50 3.03
C PHE A 678 7.42 -11.42 4.39
N SER A 679 6.17 -11.83 4.45
CA SER A 679 5.42 -11.84 5.70
C SER A 679 5.85 -13.00 6.59
N TYR A 680 6.55 -12.72 7.65
CA TYR A 680 6.99 -13.57 8.79
C TYR A 680 6.94 -15.09 8.64
N ALA A 681 8.06 -15.74 8.90
CA ALA A 681 8.14 -17.19 9.10
C ALA A 681 7.42 -17.61 10.41
N THR A 682 6.59 -18.65 10.34
CA THR A 682 5.86 -19.23 11.46
C THR A 682 5.56 -20.69 11.19
N LEU A 683 5.10 -21.44 12.19
CA LEU A 683 4.66 -22.82 12.01
C LEU A 683 3.16 -22.99 12.20
N ALA A 684 2.55 -22.11 12.97
CA ALA A 684 1.16 -22.23 13.37
C ALA A 684 0.27 -21.17 12.70
N SER A 685 -0.87 -21.63 12.19
CA SER A 685 -2.01 -20.75 11.92
C SER A 685 -2.63 -20.38 13.25
N LYS A 686 -2.50 -19.13 13.67
CA LYS A 686 -3.15 -18.66 14.91
C LYS A 686 -4.59 -18.24 14.61
N PRO A 687 -5.52 -18.28 15.61
CA PRO A 687 -6.90 -17.86 15.39
C PRO A 687 -7.07 -16.44 14.86
N ASP A 688 -6.13 -15.58 15.18
CA ASP A 688 -6.02 -14.18 14.75
C ASP A 688 -5.20 -13.99 13.45
N LYS A 689 -4.49 -15.03 12.99
CA LYS A 689 -3.59 -15.00 11.82
C LYS A 689 -3.78 -16.26 10.96
N ARG A 690 -5.00 -16.48 10.52
CA ARG A 690 -5.37 -17.64 9.70
C ARG A 690 -4.52 -17.71 8.45
N THR A 691 -3.85 -18.83 8.26
CA THR A 691 -3.01 -19.09 7.09
C THR A 691 -3.60 -20.21 6.28
N CYS A 692 -3.95 -19.95 5.03
CA CYS A 692 -4.53 -20.93 4.14
C CYS A 692 -3.49 -21.56 3.23
N VAL A 693 -3.90 -22.62 2.56
CA VAL A 693 -3.09 -23.43 1.65
C VAL A 693 -3.48 -23.09 0.22
N ILE A 694 -2.53 -22.56 -0.56
CA ILE A 694 -2.67 -22.19 -1.97
C ILE A 694 -1.69 -23.03 -2.80
N PRO A 695 -2.03 -24.24 -3.21
CA PRO A 695 -1.09 -25.04 -3.95
C PRO A 695 -1.05 -24.74 -5.44
N GLY A 696 0.11 -25.05 -6.06
CA GLY A 696 0.26 -25.20 -7.49
C GLY A 696 0.17 -26.65 -7.93
N PHE A 697 -0.07 -26.86 -9.23
CA PHE A 697 -0.08 -28.16 -9.90
C PHE A 697 0.22 -28.01 -11.40
N CYS A 698 0.64 -29.12 -12.04
CA CYS A 698 0.85 -29.19 -13.49
C CYS A 698 -0.07 -30.22 -14.16
N ILE A 699 -0.41 -30.00 -15.42
CA ILE A 699 -1.07 -30.98 -16.28
C ILE A 699 -0.29 -31.15 -17.59
#